data_da825181b4554c657efa0721f1edff4d
#
_entry.id   da825181b4554c657efa0721f1edff4d
#
_cell.length_a   1.000
_cell.length_b   1.000
_cell.length_c   1.000
_cell.angle_alpha   90.00
_cell.angle_beta   90.00
_cell.angle_gamma   90.00
#
_symmetry.space_group_name_H-M   'P 1'
#
loop_
_entity.id
_entity.type
_entity.pdbx_description
1 polymer ?
#
loop_
_entity_poly.entity_id
_entity_poly.type
_entity_poly.pdbx_seq_one_letter_code
_entity_poly.pdbx_strand_id
1 'polypeptide(L)'
;MSKRLNRVYLAVGSVLAAVTLVACSTASAVRPDADFIPSSDDRIFIQLREAARSNDAGRAAQLAAQIPDYPAPGYVEYFTIKPQLFDSQGHARIDAPDEPVLSFLQRYDGQAIADRLRNDYLVVLGGRHDWRNFEQQYSRFVLNDDTQVKCYALEARLARGENVADAARALLVDPKWYGDGCVDLIGALARSQQFSSDDVWQQIRLAYEQNYTNTGAKIVDALGAERPDQTLFDNATSTPPLYLARGVMPNTPAHQLTLLAITRMARNDPAMAAATFSSVAPSLTVPERAIGWGTIGYQAALKRMPGASDWYRLSVNAPLSNPAYEWRTRSALLAGDWNMVRWSIEQMPPALRAQPAWVYWHGRALKQAGDTATAAQEFQSIAEQFNFYGQLASEELGQKITIPPRTTVSDAEINQMQSVPGFALSQRFYAMNLRLEGNREWNWPLRFMNDRQLIAAAQYAHRIELFDRTVNTADRTKTEHDFSLRYLSPFRDIVERDAQNTGLDVEWAYGLIRQESRFIINARSEVGAGGLMQLMPGTAQLVAKKIGLGPISRAQMNDINTNILLGTNYLSMIYNQFDNSAVLATAGYNAGPGRPSQWRQGLRAPVEGAVFAETIPFTETRDYVKNVLSNTVYYAALFEGRPQSLKARLGYIAP
;
A
#
# COMPACT_ATOMS: atom_id res chain seq x y z
N MET A 1 14.11 21.93 -71.09
CA MET A 1 13.11 21.92 -72.16
C MET A 1 11.81 21.53 -71.60
N SER A 2 10.90 22.45 -71.30
CA SER A 2 9.83 23.06 -72.09
C SER A 2 8.75 21.97 -72.49
N LYS A 3 7.58 22.04 -72.08
CA LYS A 3 6.37 22.81 -72.20
C LYS A 3 5.15 21.90 -71.90
N ARG A 4 4.24 22.38 -71.08
CA ARG A 4 2.90 22.99 -71.32
C ARG A 4 1.73 22.01 -71.50
N LEU A 5 0.78 22.09 -70.55
CA LEU A 5 -0.64 22.51 -70.64
C LEU A 5 -1.58 21.73 -71.58
N ASN A 6 -2.70 21.21 -71.04
CA ASN A 6 -4.02 21.74 -71.42
C ASN A 6 -5.15 21.32 -70.46
N ARG A 7 -5.99 22.30 -70.17
CA ARG A 7 -7.29 22.21 -69.46
C ARG A 7 -8.36 21.73 -70.44
N VAL A 8 -9.35 20.98 -69.98
CA VAL A 8 -10.71 21.01 -70.52
C VAL A 8 -11.72 20.98 -69.37
N TYR A 9 -12.57 22.02 -69.35
CA TYR A 9 -13.83 22.09 -68.58
C TYR A 9 -14.95 21.33 -69.29
N LEU A 10 -15.85 20.69 -68.53
CA LEU A 10 -17.26 20.66 -68.88
C LEU A 10 -18.12 20.48 -67.64
N ALA A 11 -19.21 21.24 -67.65
CA ALA A 11 -20.08 21.54 -66.55
C ALA A 11 -21.39 20.68 -66.52
N VAL A 12 -22.09 20.78 -65.39
CA VAL A 12 -23.57 20.77 -65.20
C VAL A 12 -24.24 19.43 -64.88
N GLY A 13 -24.84 19.42 -63.70
CA GLY A 13 -25.87 18.46 -63.28
C GLY A 13 -26.24 18.58 -61.79
N SER A 14 -27.05 19.60 -61.45
CA SER A 14 -27.58 19.79 -60.10
C SER A 14 -28.64 18.75 -59.78
N VAL A 15 -28.44 17.97 -58.67
CA VAL A 15 -29.54 17.27 -58.00
C VAL A 15 -29.45 17.65 -56.51
N LEU A 16 -30.41 18.46 -56.04
CA LEU A 16 -30.64 18.72 -54.62
C LEU A 16 -31.16 17.44 -53.97
N ALA A 17 -30.35 16.82 -53.13
CA ALA A 17 -30.81 15.88 -52.12
C ALA A 17 -30.68 16.57 -50.75
N ALA A 18 -31.82 16.87 -50.13
CA ALA A 18 -31.89 17.40 -48.78
C ALA A 18 -31.42 16.29 -47.81
N VAL A 19 -30.16 16.39 -47.34
CA VAL A 19 -29.66 15.60 -46.22
C VAL A 19 -29.99 16.37 -44.95
N THR A 20 -31.01 15.89 -44.22
CA THR A 20 -31.24 16.29 -42.83
C THR A 20 -30.03 15.90 -42.01
N LEU A 21 -29.20 16.86 -41.70
CA LEU A 21 -28.15 16.75 -40.65
C LEU A 21 -28.85 16.59 -39.31
N VAL A 22 -28.96 15.35 -38.85
CA VAL A 22 -29.12 15.07 -37.41
C VAL A 22 -27.82 15.47 -36.76
N ALA A 23 -27.80 16.64 -36.14
CA ALA A 23 -26.72 17.06 -35.25
C ALA A 23 -26.72 16.10 -34.06
N CYS A 24 -25.92 15.02 -34.12
CA CYS A 24 -25.44 14.36 -32.93
C CYS A 24 -24.58 15.39 -32.20
N SER A 25 -25.18 16.03 -31.21
CA SER A 25 -24.43 16.76 -30.20
C SER A 25 -23.57 15.72 -29.45
N THR A 26 -22.35 15.51 -29.89
CA THR A 26 -21.31 14.92 -29.07
C THR A 26 -21.15 15.86 -27.89
N ALA A 27 -21.81 15.54 -26.77
CA ALA A 27 -21.46 16.14 -25.50
C ALA A 27 -19.98 15.81 -25.29
N SER A 28 -19.11 16.78 -25.50
CA SER A 28 -17.69 16.69 -25.14
C SER A 28 -17.66 16.40 -23.65
N ALA A 29 -17.23 15.20 -23.28
CA ALA A 29 -16.98 14.84 -21.91
C ALA A 29 -15.93 15.83 -21.37
N VAL A 30 -16.34 16.65 -20.43
CA VAL A 30 -15.46 17.63 -19.78
C VAL A 30 -14.41 16.82 -19.02
N ARG A 31 -13.15 16.93 -19.43
CA ARG A 31 -12.03 16.39 -18.66
C ARG A 31 -12.01 17.10 -17.31
N PRO A 32 -12.13 16.40 -16.16
CA PRO A 32 -12.29 17.04 -14.87
C PRO A 32 -11.15 18.01 -14.50
N ASP A 33 -9.99 17.91 -15.14
CA ASP A 33 -8.76 18.60 -14.72
C ASP A 33 -8.24 19.69 -15.67
N ALA A 34 -8.74 19.78 -16.93
CA ALA A 34 -8.15 20.66 -17.92
C ALA A 34 -8.69 22.11 -17.90
N ASP A 35 -9.94 22.33 -17.49
CA ASP A 35 -10.64 23.62 -17.60
C ASP A 35 -11.31 24.12 -16.30
N PHE A 36 -11.09 23.43 -15.16
CA PHE A 36 -11.68 23.87 -13.90
C PHE A 36 -10.91 25.06 -13.32
N ILE A 37 -11.51 26.23 -13.37
CA ILE A 37 -10.98 27.44 -12.71
C ILE A 37 -11.66 27.55 -11.33
N PRO A 38 -10.92 27.37 -10.22
CA PRO A 38 -11.47 27.52 -8.88
C PRO A 38 -12.10 28.91 -8.68
N SER A 39 -13.33 28.96 -8.18
CA SER A 39 -14.00 30.20 -7.79
C SER A 39 -13.25 30.87 -6.63
N SER A 40 -13.66 32.10 -6.22
CA SER A 40 -13.17 32.72 -4.99
C SER A 40 -13.37 31.82 -3.77
N ASP A 41 -14.56 31.24 -3.67
CA ASP A 41 -14.96 30.41 -2.54
C ASP A 41 -14.22 29.07 -2.52
N ASP A 42 -13.92 28.48 -3.69
CA ASP A 42 -13.08 27.28 -3.78
C ASP A 42 -11.66 27.55 -3.28
N ARG A 43 -11.10 28.72 -3.60
CA ARG A 43 -9.77 29.11 -3.08
C ARG A 43 -9.78 29.31 -1.56
N ILE A 44 -10.83 29.91 -1.02
CA ILE A 44 -11.00 30.06 0.43
C ILE A 44 -11.18 28.68 1.08
N PHE A 45 -11.97 27.80 0.49
CA PHE A 45 -12.16 26.43 0.96
C PHE A 45 -10.85 25.62 1.02
N ILE A 46 -9.99 25.75 0.00
CA ILE A 46 -8.66 25.13 -0.01
C ILE A 46 -7.79 25.70 1.13
N GLN A 47 -7.82 27.01 1.36
CA GLN A 47 -7.10 27.62 2.49
C GLN A 47 -7.65 27.17 3.85
N LEU A 48 -8.97 27.06 3.99
CA LEU A 48 -9.62 26.52 5.19
C LEU A 48 -9.15 25.10 5.49
N ARG A 49 -9.12 24.25 4.48
CA ARG A 49 -8.58 22.89 4.60
C ARG A 49 -7.13 22.88 5.08
N GLU A 50 -6.27 23.74 4.55
CA GLU A 50 -4.87 23.82 4.99
C GLU A 50 -4.74 24.36 6.42
N ALA A 51 -5.56 25.34 6.83
CA ALA A 51 -5.65 25.80 8.22
C ALA A 51 -6.07 24.64 9.15
N ALA A 52 -7.06 23.84 8.74
CA ALA A 52 -7.48 22.67 9.51
C ALA A 52 -6.39 21.59 9.61
N ARG A 53 -5.57 21.41 8.58
CA ARG A 53 -4.45 20.45 8.58
C ARG A 53 -3.31 20.86 9.51
N SER A 54 -3.09 22.18 9.64
CA SER A 54 -2.09 22.74 10.56
C SER A 54 -2.63 22.97 11.98
N ASN A 55 -3.86 22.53 12.27
CA ASN A 55 -4.57 22.73 13.54
C ASN A 55 -4.67 24.21 13.97
N ASP A 56 -4.77 25.14 12.99
CA ASP A 56 -5.00 26.58 13.24
C ASP A 56 -6.50 26.88 13.32
N ALA A 57 -7.06 26.76 14.52
CA ALA A 57 -8.48 26.97 14.77
C ALA A 57 -8.94 28.41 14.49
N GLY A 58 -8.09 29.41 14.80
CA GLY A 58 -8.42 30.81 14.59
C GLY A 58 -8.56 31.16 13.11
N ARG A 59 -7.58 30.74 12.31
CA ARG A 59 -7.61 30.96 10.86
C ARG A 59 -8.74 30.13 10.19
N ALA A 60 -8.99 28.91 10.65
CA ALA A 60 -10.06 28.08 10.12
C ALA A 60 -11.43 28.75 10.31
N ALA A 61 -11.72 29.26 11.51
CA ALA A 61 -12.96 29.98 11.79
C ALA A 61 -13.13 31.24 10.93
N GLN A 62 -12.06 32.04 10.75
CA GLN A 62 -12.09 33.23 9.90
C GLN A 62 -12.38 32.92 8.43
N LEU A 63 -11.80 31.86 7.91
CA LEU A 63 -12.00 31.44 6.51
C LEU A 63 -13.39 30.82 6.29
N ALA A 64 -13.87 30.03 7.23
CA ALA A 64 -15.21 29.43 7.15
C ALA A 64 -16.32 30.52 7.14
N ALA A 65 -16.16 31.57 7.91
CA ALA A 65 -17.12 32.71 7.95
C ALA A 65 -17.22 33.44 6.59
N GLN A 66 -16.27 33.31 5.69
CA GLN A 66 -16.28 33.93 4.35
C GLN A 66 -17.05 33.12 3.31
N ILE A 67 -17.36 31.85 3.59
CA ILE A 67 -18.02 30.94 2.65
C ILE A 67 -19.20 30.18 3.29
N PRO A 68 -20.18 30.91 3.88
CA PRO A 68 -21.29 30.31 4.64
C PRO A 68 -22.17 29.39 3.78
N ASP A 69 -22.31 29.68 2.49
CA ASP A 69 -23.17 28.96 1.55
C ASP A 69 -22.37 28.01 0.63
N TYR A 70 -21.17 27.57 1.06
CA TYR A 70 -20.35 26.70 0.23
C TYR A 70 -21.03 25.34 -0.04
N PRO A 71 -20.96 24.79 -1.28
CA PRO A 71 -21.68 23.55 -1.67
C PRO A 71 -21.27 22.27 -0.92
N ALA A 72 -20.29 22.33 -0.02
CA ALA A 72 -19.88 21.25 0.85
C ALA A 72 -19.92 21.68 2.35
N PRO A 73 -21.09 22.02 2.92
CA PRO A 73 -21.19 22.61 4.26
C PRO A 73 -20.63 21.67 5.34
N GLY A 74 -20.81 20.36 5.23
CA GLY A 74 -20.22 19.39 6.16
C GLY A 74 -18.70 19.44 6.21
N TYR A 75 -18.04 19.71 5.09
CA TYR A 75 -16.57 19.87 5.06
C TYR A 75 -16.12 21.21 5.61
N VAL A 76 -16.86 22.30 5.37
CA VAL A 76 -16.58 23.61 5.96
C VAL A 76 -16.63 23.50 7.48
N GLU A 77 -17.67 22.89 8.01
CA GLU A 77 -17.85 22.71 9.45
C GLU A 77 -16.82 21.75 10.04
N TYR A 78 -16.55 20.60 9.38
CA TYR A 78 -15.50 19.67 9.80
C TYR A 78 -14.13 20.35 9.90
N PHE A 79 -13.73 21.14 8.91
CA PHE A 79 -12.46 21.86 8.92
C PHE A 79 -12.40 22.97 9.97
N THR A 80 -13.55 23.43 10.46
CA THR A 80 -13.64 24.39 11.57
C THR A 80 -13.53 23.69 12.94
N ILE A 81 -14.11 22.49 13.07
CA ILE A 81 -14.13 21.72 14.32
C ILE A 81 -12.80 21.00 14.55
N LYS A 82 -12.27 20.32 13.53
CA LYS A 82 -11.07 19.47 13.66
C LYS A 82 -9.89 20.15 14.37
N PRO A 83 -9.49 21.40 14.06
CA PRO A 83 -8.37 22.05 14.73
C PRO A 83 -8.63 22.43 16.20
N GLN A 84 -9.85 22.25 16.69
CA GLN A 84 -10.18 22.42 18.11
C GLN A 84 -9.97 21.13 18.91
N LEU A 85 -9.87 19.97 18.20
CA LEU A 85 -9.72 18.64 18.81
C LEU A 85 -8.26 18.28 19.07
N PHE A 86 -7.33 18.90 18.36
CA PHE A 86 -5.91 18.57 18.42
C PHE A 86 -5.05 19.81 18.65
N ASP A 87 -3.91 19.61 19.32
CA ASP A 87 -2.90 20.65 19.47
C ASP A 87 -2.06 20.83 18.19
N SER A 88 -1.11 21.76 18.21
CA SER A 88 -0.22 22.03 17.05
C SER A 88 0.72 20.87 16.71
N GLN A 89 0.90 19.91 17.61
CA GLN A 89 1.71 18.71 17.40
C GLN A 89 0.86 17.51 16.97
N GLY A 90 -0.47 17.65 16.95
CA GLY A 90 -1.41 16.61 16.56
C GLY A 90 -1.85 15.70 17.70
N HIS A 91 -1.55 16.01 18.96
CA HIS A 91 -2.07 15.27 20.10
C HIS A 91 -3.51 15.70 20.41
N ALA A 92 -4.32 14.74 20.84
CA ALA A 92 -5.70 15.00 21.24
C ALA A 92 -5.76 15.93 22.46
N ARG A 93 -6.62 16.94 22.40
CA ARG A 93 -6.82 17.90 23.48
C ARG A 93 -7.81 17.37 24.50
N ILE A 94 -7.42 17.35 25.77
CA ILE A 94 -8.31 16.95 26.87
C ILE A 94 -9.48 17.93 27.03
N ASP A 95 -9.28 19.21 26.73
CA ASP A 95 -10.25 20.31 26.83
C ASP A 95 -11.05 20.56 25.53
N ALA A 96 -10.96 19.65 24.54
CA ALA A 96 -11.68 19.79 23.27
C ALA A 96 -13.21 19.89 23.50
N PRO A 97 -13.94 20.73 22.71
CA PRO A 97 -15.37 20.92 22.90
C PRO A 97 -16.19 19.73 22.38
N ASP A 98 -17.10 19.20 23.19
CA ASP A 98 -17.97 18.08 22.80
C ASP A 98 -19.21 18.53 22.02
N GLU A 99 -19.81 19.64 22.39
CA GLU A 99 -21.10 20.10 21.83
C GLU A 99 -21.03 20.31 20.31
N PRO A 100 -20.06 21.04 19.73
CA PRO A 100 -19.95 21.20 18.29
C PRO A 100 -19.79 19.89 17.56
N VAL A 101 -19.04 18.94 18.13
CA VAL A 101 -18.82 17.61 17.54
C VAL A 101 -20.13 16.81 17.52
N LEU A 102 -20.84 16.74 18.65
CA LEU A 102 -22.07 15.97 18.77
C LEU A 102 -23.18 16.54 17.87
N SER A 103 -23.31 17.86 17.80
CA SER A 103 -24.23 18.56 16.91
C SER A 103 -23.92 18.26 15.44
N PHE A 104 -22.65 18.28 15.05
CA PHE A 104 -22.20 17.89 13.72
C PHE A 104 -22.53 16.42 13.40
N LEU A 105 -22.18 15.49 14.29
CA LEU A 105 -22.42 14.05 14.12
C LEU A 105 -23.92 13.74 13.99
N GLN A 106 -24.78 14.51 14.63
CA GLN A 106 -26.23 14.38 14.47
C GLN A 106 -26.72 14.87 13.11
N ARG A 107 -26.23 16.05 12.63
CA ARG A 107 -26.66 16.63 11.35
C ARG A 107 -26.20 15.83 10.14
N TYR A 108 -24.98 15.31 10.19
CA TYR A 108 -24.35 14.62 9.06
C TYR A 108 -24.29 13.09 9.24
N ASP A 109 -25.13 12.53 10.12
CA ASP A 109 -25.15 11.09 10.37
C ASP A 109 -25.28 10.27 9.08
N GLY A 110 -24.55 9.16 9.01
CA GLY A 110 -24.51 8.30 7.82
C GLY A 110 -23.65 8.82 6.65
N GLN A 111 -23.09 10.03 6.74
CA GLN A 111 -22.20 10.57 5.70
C GLN A 111 -20.72 10.25 5.98
N ALA A 112 -19.91 10.21 4.92
CA ALA A 112 -18.49 9.96 5.00
C ALA A 112 -17.74 10.92 5.94
N ILE A 113 -18.11 12.20 5.90
CA ILE A 113 -17.47 13.23 6.72
C ILE A 113 -17.83 13.11 8.20
N ALA A 114 -19.03 12.61 8.53
CA ALA A 114 -19.39 12.32 9.92
C ALA A 114 -18.57 11.17 10.49
N ASP A 115 -18.35 10.11 9.72
CA ASP A 115 -17.50 8.99 10.15
C ASP A 115 -16.04 9.42 10.33
N ARG A 116 -15.55 10.34 9.50
CA ARG A 116 -14.23 10.94 9.67
C ARG A 116 -14.11 11.77 10.96
N LEU A 117 -15.08 12.63 11.25
CA LEU A 117 -15.07 13.38 12.51
C LEU A 117 -15.24 12.46 13.73
N ARG A 118 -16.04 11.40 13.57
CA ARG A 118 -16.21 10.39 14.63
C ARG A 118 -14.90 9.70 14.97
N ASN A 119 -14.07 9.36 13.96
CA ASN A 119 -12.72 8.86 14.20
C ASN A 119 -11.88 9.85 15.03
N ASP A 120 -11.83 11.12 14.60
CA ASP A 120 -11.05 12.15 15.30
C ASP A 120 -11.56 12.35 16.76
N TYR A 121 -12.87 12.30 16.97
CA TYR A 121 -13.47 12.43 18.30
C TYR A 121 -13.24 11.19 19.18
N LEU A 122 -13.23 10.00 18.61
CA LEU A 122 -12.87 8.77 19.33
C LEU A 122 -11.45 8.82 19.88
N VAL A 123 -10.50 9.42 19.15
CA VAL A 123 -9.14 9.63 19.66
C VAL A 123 -9.15 10.56 20.87
N VAL A 124 -9.97 11.64 20.83
CA VAL A 124 -10.11 12.55 21.97
C VAL A 124 -10.75 11.87 23.18
N LEU A 125 -11.87 11.17 22.98
CA LEU A 125 -12.57 10.45 24.06
C LEU A 125 -11.70 9.36 24.68
N GLY A 126 -10.94 8.63 23.84
CA GLY A 126 -9.97 7.63 24.29
C GLY A 126 -8.89 8.26 25.17
N GLY A 127 -8.27 9.36 24.71
CA GLY A 127 -7.26 10.08 25.49
C GLY A 127 -7.76 10.68 26.81
N ARG A 128 -9.08 10.92 26.92
CA ARG A 128 -9.77 11.34 28.17
C ARG A 128 -10.14 10.18 29.06
N HIS A 129 -10.08 8.95 28.57
CA HIS A 129 -10.66 7.75 29.21
C HIS A 129 -12.17 7.89 29.46
N ASP A 130 -12.88 8.65 28.62
CA ASP A 130 -14.34 8.78 28.68
C ASP A 130 -14.99 7.57 27.97
N TRP A 131 -14.91 6.42 28.62
CA TRP A 131 -15.32 5.16 28.02
C TRP A 131 -16.82 5.11 27.69
N ARG A 132 -17.66 5.78 28.45
CA ARG A 132 -19.11 5.82 28.21
C ARG A 132 -19.42 6.47 26.85
N ASN A 133 -18.91 7.67 26.61
CA ASN A 133 -19.13 8.39 25.37
C ASN A 133 -18.33 7.74 24.21
N PHE A 134 -17.14 7.22 24.52
CA PHE A 134 -16.34 6.45 23.55
C PHE A 134 -17.12 5.27 22.96
N GLU A 135 -17.68 4.39 23.80
CA GLU A 135 -18.42 3.21 23.34
C GLU A 135 -19.67 3.58 22.55
N GLN A 136 -20.37 4.65 22.95
CA GLN A 136 -21.52 5.17 22.21
C GLN A 136 -21.14 5.60 20.79
N GLN A 137 -20.02 6.29 20.62
CA GLN A 137 -19.54 6.71 19.30
C GLN A 137 -18.87 5.58 18.54
N TYR A 138 -18.12 4.71 19.21
CA TYR A 138 -17.43 3.57 18.59
C TYR A 138 -18.41 2.58 17.95
N SER A 139 -19.56 2.33 18.55
CA SER A 139 -20.61 1.48 17.99
C SER A 139 -21.17 1.99 16.65
N ARG A 140 -20.96 3.26 16.33
CA ARG A 140 -21.41 3.94 15.10
C ARG A 140 -20.25 4.21 14.12
N PHE A 141 -19.02 3.85 14.47
CA PHE A 141 -17.84 4.06 13.63
C PHE A 141 -17.77 2.99 12.53
N VAL A 142 -18.12 3.38 11.30
CA VAL A 142 -18.31 2.46 10.17
C VAL A 142 -16.98 1.96 9.61
N LEU A 143 -16.00 2.83 9.42
CA LEU A 143 -14.70 2.44 8.84
C LEU A 143 -13.91 1.55 9.76
N ASN A 144 -13.86 1.89 11.02
CA ASN A 144 -13.12 1.16 12.05
C ASN A 144 -11.72 0.70 11.59
N ASP A 145 -10.99 1.61 10.95
CA ASP A 145 -9.69 1.34 10.30
C ASP A 145 -8.50 1.97 11.04
N ASP A 146 -8.76 2.74 12.09
CA ASP A 146 -7.74 3.40 12.92
C ASP A 146 -7.25 2.47 14.04
N THR A 147 -5.95 2.14 14.04
CA THR A 147 -5.35 1.24 15.03
C THR A 147 -5.36 1.84 16.44
N GLN A 148 -5.12 3.14 16.58
CA GLN A 148 -5.16 3.83 17.87
C GLN A 148 -6.57 3.77 18.49
N VAL A 149 -7.62 4.00 17.69
CA VAL A 149 -9.01 3.88 18.13
C VAL A 149 -9.34 2.44 18.56
N LYS A 150 -8.82 1.44 17.84
CA LYS A 150 -8.97 0.02 18.25
C LYS A 150 -8.26 -0.28 19.57
N CYS A 151 -7.10 0.34 19.83
CA CYS A 151 -6.41 0.21 21.10
C CYS A 151 -7.26 0.78 22.25
N TYR A 152 -7.82 1.99 22.08
CA TYR A 152 -8.75 2.56 23.05
C TYR A 152 -10.02 1.70 23.25
N ALA A 153 -10.52 1.07 22.19
CA ALA A 153 -11.65 0.15 22.30
C ALA A 153 -11.31 -1.09 23.17
N LEU A 154 -10.09 -1.61 23.08
CA LEU A 154 -9.63 -2.67 23.97
C LEU A 154 -9.42 -2.16 25.39
N GLU A 155 -8.93 -0.94 25.58
CA GLU A 155 -8.75 -0.35 26.90
C GLU A 155 -10.10 -0.08 27.58
N ALA A 156 -11.13 0.36 26.86
CA ALA A 156 -12.50 0.48 27.38
C ALA A 156 -13.05 -0.87 27.87
N ARG A 157 -12.80 -1.95 27.14
CA ARG A 157 -13.17 -3.32 27.55
C ARG A 157 -12.37 -3.78 28.77
N LEU A 158 -11.07 -3.48 28.82
CA LEU A 158 -10.22 -3.75 29.98
C LEU A 158 -10.75 -3.03 31.24
N ALA A 159 -11.16 -1.77 31.10
CA ALA A 159 -11.75 -0.97 32.20
C ALA A 159 -13.03 -1.59 32.77
N ARG A 160 -13.76 -2.41 32.00
CA ARG A 160 -14.90 -3.21 32.46
C ARG A 160 -14.51 -4.55 33.09
N GLY A 161 -13.22 -4.83 33.20
CA GLY A 161 -12.70 -6.09 33.77
C GLY A 161 -12.62 -7.25 32.77
N GLU A 162 -12.75 -7.00 31.46
CA GLU A 162 -12.60 -8.03 30.44
C GLU A 162 -11.11 -8.42 30.27
N ASN A 163 -10.87 -9.69 29.94
CA ASN A 163 -9.56 -10.12 29.48
C ASN A 163 -9.42 -9.81 27.99
N VAL A 164 -8.48 -8.93 27.64
CA VAL A 164 -8.25 -8.49 26.26
C VAL A 164 -6.82 -8.76 25.78
N ALA A 165 -6.02 -9.48 26.56
CA ALA A 165 -4.59 -9.72 26.27
C ALA A 165 -4.35 -10.31 24.88
N ASP A 166 -5.09 -11.35 24.50
CA ASP A 166 -4.90 -12.02 23.20
C ASP A 166 -5.33 -11.13 22.03
N ALA A 167 -6.43 -10.38 22.21
CA ALA A 167 -6.87 -9.40 21.22
C ALA A 167 -5.84 -8.25 21.06
N ALA A 168 -5.22 -7.83 22.17
CA ALA A 168 -4.16 -6.83 22.14
C ALA A 168 -2.90 -7.37 21.45
N ARG A 169 -2.44 -8.60 21.74
CA ARG A 169 -1.30 -9.23 21.04
C ARG A 169 -1.56 -9.33 19.53
N ALA A 170 -2.79 -9.65 19.12
CA ALA A 170 -3.16 -9.72 17.71
C ALA A 170 -3.17 -8.34 17.02
N LEU A 171 -3.49 -7.27 17.74
CA LEU A 171 -3.54 -5.91 17.22
C LEU A 171 -2.16 -5.24 17.21
N LEU A 172 -1.34 -5.47 18.24
CA LEU A 172 -0.07 -4.77 18.49
C LEU A 172 1.10 -5.39 17.70
N VAL A 173 1.01 -5.39 16.37
CA VAL A 173 1.97 -6.01 15.45
C VAL A 173 2.75 -5.02 14.58
N ASP A 174 2.32 -3.75 14.50
CA ASP A 174 2.98 -2.70 13.70
C ASP A 174 3.04 -1.37 14.48
N PRO A 175 4.18 -1.07 15.14
CA PRO A 175 4.38 0.14 15.95
C PRO A 175 4.19 1.46 15.20
N LYS A 176 4.20 1.43 13.88
CA LYS A 176 3.95 2.61 13.02
C LYS A 176 2.61 3.27 13.32
N TRP A 177 1.62 2.47 13.70
CA TRP A 177 0.23 2.90 13.83
C TRP A 177 -0.27 2.99 15.28
N TYR A 178 0.64 2.86 16.28
CA TYR A 178 0.20 2.79 17.67
C TYR A 178 -0.42 4.10 18.18
N GLY A 179 0.15 5.26 17.82
CA GLY A 179 -0.23 6.52 18.44
C GLY A 179 -0.09 6.47 19.97
N ASP A 180 -0.75 7.37 20.68
CA ASP A 180 -0.75 7.35 22.14
C ASP A 180 -1.65 6.23 22.68
N GLY A 181 -2.79 5.94 22.04
CA GLY A 181 -3.75 4.95 22.54
C GLY A 181 -3.23 3.52 22.65
N CYS A 182 -2.34 3.06 21.74
CA CYS A 182 -1.76 1.73 21.90
C CYS A 182 -0.65 1.70 22.94
N VAL A 183 0.06 2.80 23.15
CA VAL A 183 1.03 2.93 24.27
C VAL A 183 0.28 2.89 25.61
N ASP A 184 -0.85 3.61 25.71
CA ASP A 184 -1.70 3.63 26.90
C ASP A 184 -2.28 2.24 27.19
N LEU A 185 -2.78 1.53 26.17
CA LEU A 185 -3.26 0.16 26.29
C LEU A 185 -2.17 -0.80 26.82
N ILE A 186 -0.93 -0.72 26.30
CA ILE A 186 0.18 -1.55 26.78
C ILE A 186 0.42 -1.28 28.28
N GLY A 187 0.43 -0.02 28.70
CA GLY A 187 0.55 0.37 30.10
C GLY A 187 -0.60 -0.13 30.97
N ALA A 188 -1.83 -0.04 30.48
CA ALA A 188 -3.02 -0.55 31.20
C ALA A 188 -3.01 -2.07 31.34
N LEU A 189 -2.62 -2.80 30.31
CA LEU A 189 -2.46 -4.26 30.32
C LEU A 189 -1.38 -4.71 31.30
N ALA A 190 -0.25 -4.00 31.36
CA ALA A 190 0.81 -4.28 32.34
C ALA A 190 0.32 -4.04 33.79
N ARG A 191 -0.33 -2.91 34.06
CA ARG A 191 -0.89 -2.61 35.40
C ARG A 191 -1.95 -3.61 35.84
N SER A 192 -2.76 -4.12 34.93
CA SER A 192 -3.79 -5.15 35.20
C SER A 192 -3.27 -6.58 35.21
N GLN A 193 -1.96 -6.77 35.04
CA GLN A 193 -1.29 -8.07 34.97
C GLN A 193 -1.78 -8.98 33.80
N GLN A 194 -2.44 -8.42 32.81
CA GLN A 194 -2.80 -9.15 31.58
C GLN A 194 -1.62 -9.22 30.59
N PHE A 195 -0.69 -8.27 30.64
CA PHE A 195 0.63 -8.38 30.03
C PHE A 195 1.67 -8.64 31.11
N SER A 196 2.53 -9.61 30.84
CA SER A 196 3.75 -9.83 31.60
C SER A 196 4.83 -8.81 31.21
N SER A 197 5.89 -8.73 32.00
CA SER A 197 7.08 -7.96 31.65
C SER A 197 7.67 -8.38 30.29
N ASP A 198 7.62 -9.67 29.96
CA ASP A 198 8.08 -10.18 28.66
C ASP A 198 7.23 -9.68 27.49
N ASP A 199 5.90 -9.56 27.66
CA ASP A 199 5.01 -8.96 26.65
C ASP A 199 5.41 -7.49 26.39
N VAL A 200 5.66 -6.72 27.44
CA VAL A 200 6.10 -5.32 27.34
C VAL A 200 7.45 -5.23 26.64
N TRP A 201 8.43 -6.04 27.05
CA TRP A 201 9.74 -6.08 26.38
C TRP A 201 9.64 -6.50 24.91
N GLN A 202 8.72 -7.40 24.57
CA GLN A 202 8.47 -7.76 23.18
C GLN A 202 8.00 -6.55 22.35
N GLN A 203 7.13 -5.70 22.90
CA GLN A 203 6.68 -4.48 22.23
C GLN A 203 7.81 -3.45 22.08
N ILE A 204 8.67 -3.31 23.10
CA ILE A 204 9.85 -2.45 23.03
C ILE A 204 10.79 -2.95 21.92
N ARG A 205 11.14 -4.24 21.91
CA ARG A 205 12.01 -4.82 20.88
C ARG A 205 11.43 -4.67 19.48
N LEU A 206 10.12 -4.90 19.31
CA LEU A 206 9.41 -4.73 18.03
C LEU A 206 9.53 -3.29 17.52
N ALA A 207 9.34 -2.29 18.39
CA ALA A 207 9.45 -0.89 18.02
C ALA A 207 10.90 -0.54 17.58
N TYR A 208 11.91 -1.03 18.29
CA TYR A 208 13.31 -0.80 17.92
C TYR A 208 13.74 -1.58 16.68
N GLU A 209 13.25 -2.79 16.49
CA GLU A 209 13.48 -3.61 15.29
C GLU A 209 12.98 -2.89 14.03
N GLN A 210 11.81 -2.28 14.10
CA GLN A 210 11.20 -1.53 13.00
C GLN A 210 11.62 -0.06 12.94
N ASN A 211 12.50 0.39 13.84
CA ASN A 211 13.03 1.76 13.92
C ASN A 211 12.03 2.84 14.40
N TYR A 212 10.99 2.46 15.12
CA TYR A 212 10.08 3.39 15.81
C TYR A 212 10.58 3.64 17.24
N THR A 213 11.79 4.17 17.35
CA THR A 213 12.51 4.29 18.63
C THR A 213 11.79 5.18 19.65
N ASN A 214 11.11 6.24 19.19
CA ASN A 214 10.31 7.10 20.06
C ASN A 214 9.13 6.34 20.69
N THR A 215 8.44 5.52 19.90
CA THR A 215 7.36 4.64 20.42
C THR A 215 7.92 3.64 21.43
N GLY A 216 9.03 2.99 21.09
CA GLY A 216 9.70 2.05 22.01
C GLY A 216 10.12 2.70 23.34
N ALA A 217 10.65 3.94 23.30
CA ALA A 217 11.01 4.69 24.49
C ALA A 217 9.80 5.02 25.39
N LYS A 218 8.65 5.36 24.80
CA LYS A 218 7.40 5.59 25.56
C LYS A 218 6.89 4.30 26.25
N ILE A 219 7.03 3.15 25.60
CA ILE A 219 6.55 1.86 26.14
C ILE A 219 7.35 1.42 27.36
N VAL A 220 8.61 1.88 27.53
CA VAL A 220 9.46 1.51 28.68
C VAL A 220 8.82 1.83 30.03
N ASP A 221 7.99 2.87 30.10
CA ASP A 221 7.29 3.25 31.33
C ASP A 221 6.28 2.17 31.79
N ALA A 222 5.78 1.35 30.88
CA ALA A 222 4.89 0.24 31.20
C ALA A 222 5.55 -0.90 31.99
N LEU A 223 6.90 -0.96 32.05
CA LEU A 223 7.64 -1.94 32.86
C LEU A 223 7.52 -1.67 34.37
N GLY A 224 7.07 -0.48 34.78
CA GLY A 224 6.89 -0.15 36.20
C GLY A 224 8.17 -0.34 37.02
N ALA A 225 8.14 -1.23 38.03
CA ALA A 225 9.28 -1.51 38.90
C ALA A 225 10.44 -2.23 38.20
N GLU A 226 10.19 -2.88 37.06
CA GLU A 226 11.23 -3.55 36.26
C GLU A 226 11.85 -2.64 35.20
N ARG A 227 11.47 -1.35 35.20
CA ARG A 227 12.09 -0.35 34.30
C ARG A 227 13.61 -0.32 34.54
N PRO A 228 14.41 -0.45 33.46
CA PRO A 228 15.85 -0.34 33.57
C PRO A 228 16.29 1.09 33.94
N ASP A 229 17.49 1.22 34.50
CA ASP A 229 18.13 2.52 34.64
C ASP A 229 18.18 3.23 33.27
N GLN A 230 17.84 4.52 33.25
CA GLN A 230 17.77 5.30 32.02
C GLN A 230 19.10 5.35 31.29
N THR A 231 20.22 5.49 32.02
CA THR A 231 21.56 5.54 31.43
C THR A 231 21.94 4.21 30.78
N LEU A 232 21.53 3.08 31.38
CA LEU A 232 21.77 1.76 30.82
C LEU A 232 20.91 1.54 29.54
N PHE A 233 19.67 1.99 29.59
CA PHE A 233 18.78 1.93 28.42
C PHE A 233 19.31 2.77 27.25
N ASP A 234 19.74 4.01 27.53
CA ASP A 234 20.31 4.91 26.52
C ASP A 234 21.60 4.34 25.93
N ASN A 235 22.48 3.75 26.78
CA ASN A 235 23.68 3.10 26.30
C ASN A 235 23.40 1.88 25.42
N ALA A 236 22.45 1.03 25.80
CA ALA A 236 22.06 -0.14 25.02
C ALA A 236 21.47 0.24 23.63
N THR A 237 20.76 1.35 23.55
CA THR A 237 20.10 1.79 22.32
C THR A 237 20.94 2.69 21.43
N SER A 238 21.83 3.51 22.00
CA SER A 238 22.63 4.51 21.28
C SER A 238 24.07 4.10 21.04
N THR A 239 24.67 3.35 21.97
CA THR A 239 26.06 2.87 21.89
C THR A 239 26.17 1.36 22.16
N PRO A 240 25.47 0.50 21.40
CA PRO A 240 25.36 -0.93 21.65
C PRO A 240 26.70 -1.65 21.87
N PRO A 241 27.77 -1.41 21.08
CA PRO A 241 29.03 -2.10 21.27
C PRO A 241 29.68 -1.81 22.65
N LEU A 242 29.60 -0.56 23.14
CA LEU A 242 30.13 -0.18 24.45
C LEU A 242 29.30 -0.78 25.59
N TYR A 243 27.99 -0.86 25.41
CA TYR A 243 27.10 -1.52 26.37
C TYR A 243 27.44 -3.02 26.48
N LEU A 244 27.55 -3.73 25.37
CA LEU A 244 27.82 -5.16 25.32
C LEU A 244 29.23 -5.54 25.83
N ALA A 245 30.20 -4.66 25.66
CA ALA A 245 31.57 -4.86 26.18
C ALA A 245 31.65 -4.95 27.72
N ARG A 246 30.62 -4.51 28.44
CA ARG A 246 30.55 -4.60 29.91
C ARG A 246 30.15 -5.99 30.41
N GLY A 247 29.79 -6.89 29.50
CA GLY A 247 29.22 -8.20 29.86
C GLY A 247 27.74 -8.12 30.24
N VAL A 248 27.11 -9.28 30.44
CA VAL A 248 25.69 -9.40 30.78
C VAL A 248 25.52 -9.59 32.26
N MET A 249 24.78 -8.71 32.91
CA MET A 249 24.41 -8.86 34.34
C MET A 249 23.33 -9.95 34.48
N PRO A 250 23.31 -10.73 35.56
CA PRO A 250 22.41 -11.87 35.73
C PRO A 250 21.02 -11.45 36.25
N ASN A 251 20.38 -10.51 35.55
CA ASN A 251 18.99 -10.10 35.84
C ASN A 251 18.21 -9.83 34.57
N THR A 252 16.89 -9.95 34.64
CA THR A 252 15.99 -9.82 33.50
C THR A 252 16.15 -8.50 32.75
N PRO A 253 16.17 -7.31 33.39
CA PRO A 253 16.35 -6.07 32.64
C PRO A 253 17.67 -6.03 31.85
N ALA A 254 18.78 -6.53 32.38
CA ALA A 254 20.06 -6.57 31.69
C ALA A 254 20.07 -7.54 30.50
N HIS A 255 19.39 -8.68 30.63
CA HIS A 255 19.19 -9.62 29.51
C HIS A 255 18.40 -8.95 28.38
N GLN A 256 17.31 -8.28 28.71
CA GLN A 256 16.46 -7.59 27.72
C GLN A 256 17.18 -6.41 27.06
N LEU A 257 17.96 -5.64 27.82
CA LEU A 257 18.81 -4.59 27.26
C LEU A 257 19.92 -5.15 26.35
N THR A 258 20.43 -6.34 26.66
CA THR A 258 21.38 -7.05 25.77
C THR A 258 20.72 -7.40 24.44
N LEU A 259 19.50 -7.96 24.46
CA LEU A 259 18.74 -8.24 23.24
C LEU A 259 18.44 -6.97 22.44
N LEU A 260 18.11 -5.87 23.12
CA LEU A 260 17.86 -4.58 22.49
C LEU A 260 19.12 -4.00 21.84
N ALA A 261 20.27 -4.08 22.52
CA ALA A 261 21.55 -3.68 21.98
C ALA A 261 21.95 -4.50 20.73
N ILE A 262 21.73 -5.82 20.77
CA ILE A 262 21.92 -6.70 19.61
C ILE A 262 20.98 -6.32 18.45
N THR A 263 19.72 -6.00 18.74
CA THR A 263 18.75 -5.53 17.72
C THR A 263 19.28 -4.27 17.01
N ARG A 264 19.78 -3.30 17.77
CA ARG A 264 20.36 -2.06 17.21
C ARG A 264 21.63 -2.33 16.41
N MET A 265 22.51 -3.19 16.91
CA MET A 265 23.76 -3.55 16.25
C MET A 265 23.54 -4.32 14.96
N ALA A 266 22.64 -5.32 14.97
CA ALA A 266 22.31 -6.15 13.81
C ALA A 266 21.74 -5.33 12.64
N ARG A 267 21.00 -4.26 12.92
CA ARG A 267 20.48 -3.36 11.89
C ARG A 267 21.61 -2.75 11.05
N ASN A 268 22.72 -2.40 11.68
CA ASN A 268 23.88 -1.83 10.99
C ASN A 268 24.78 -2.91 10.40
N ASP A 269 25.20 -3.86 11.20
CA ASP A 269 26.12 -4.95 10.84
C ASP A 269 25.68 -6.28 11.48
N PRO A 270 24.92 -7.12 10.75
CA PRO A 270 24.50 -8.43 11.25
C PRO A 270 25.65 -9.38 11.55
N ALA A 271 26.78 -9.30 10.81
CA ALA A 271 27.92 -10.18 11.03
C ALA A 271 28.65 -9.83 12.34
N MET A 272 28.89 -8.55 12.60
CA MET A 272 29.43 -8.07 13.86
C MET A 272 28.48 -8.38 15.03
N ALA A 273 27.17 -8.20 14.84
CA ALA A 273 26.18 -8.56 15.85
C ALA A 273 26.21 -10.06 16.17
N ALA A 274 26.34 -10.95 15.18
CA ALA A 274 26.45 -12.39 15.37
C ALA A 274 27.74 -12.78 16.14
N ALA A 275 28.87 -12.20 15.77
CA ALA A 275 30.14 -12.43 16.48
C ALA A 275 30.05 -11.99 17.94
N THR A 276 29.54 -10.77 18.19
CA THR A 276 29.37 -10.25 19.56
C THR A 276 28.33 -11.07 20.33
N PHE A 277 27.21 -11.43 19.70
CA PHE A 277 26.17 -12.22 20.36
C PHE A 277 26.66 -13.61 20.75
N SER A 278 27.50 -14.26 19.95
CA SER A 278 28.08 -15.54 20.29
C SER A 278 28.85 -15.53 21.60
N SER A 279 29.47 -14.40 21.97
CA SER A 279 30.23 -14.25 23.23
C SER A 279 29.33 -14.00 24.44
N VAL A 280 28.18 -13.32 24.27
CA VAL A 280 27.26 -12.98 25.36
C VAL A 280 26.12 -13.98 25.53
N ALA A 281 25.76 -14.70 24.48
CA ALA A 281 24.67 -15.68 24.46
C ALA A 281 24.72 -16.74 25.58
N PRO A 282 25.89 -17.28 26.00
CA PRO A 282 25.95 -18.23 27.11
C PRO A 282 25.36 -17.72 28.42
N SER A 283 25.34 -16.41 28.64
CA SER A 283 24.76 -15.78 29.84
C SER A 283 23.24 -15.59 29.77
N LEU A 284 22.62 -15.85 28.60
CA LEU A 284 21.20 -15.70 28.36
C LEU A 284 20.46 -17.05 28.45
N THR A 285 19.16 -17.01 28.75
CA THR A 285 18.29 -18.19 28.71
C THR A 285 18.10 -18.73 27.28
N VAL A 286 17.64 -19.96 27.13
CA VAL A 286 17.40 -20.58 25.81
C VAL A 286 16.41 -19.75 24.96
N PRO A 287 15.25 -19.27 25.48
CA PRO A 287 14.35 -18.41 24.71
C PRO A 287 15.00 -17.09 24.28
N GLU A 288 15.76 -16.44 25.17
CA GLU A 288 16.43 -15.17 24.87
C GLU A 288 17.51 -15.32 23.79
N ARG A 289 18.25 -16.44 23.83
CA ARG A 289 19.20 -16.78 22.74
C ARG A 289 18.48 -16.92 21.40
N ALA A 290 17.34 -17.61 21.40
CA ALA A 290 16.55 -17.78 20.19
C ALA A 290 16.03 -16.44 19.62
N ILE A 291 15.58 -15.51 20.47
CA ILE A 291 15.20 -14.16 20.08
C ILE A 291 16.39 -13.40 19.45
N GLY A 292 17.55 -13.41 20.09
CA GLY A 292 18.73 -12.71 19.59
C GLY A 292 19.17 -13.23 18.21
N TRP A 293 19.22 -14.55 18.02
CA TRP A 293 19.52 -15.15 16.71
C TRP A 293 18.46 -14.85 15.67
N GLY A 294 17.18 -14.84 16.04
CA GLY A 294 16.07 -14.49 15.14
C GLY A 294 16.19 -13.04 14.63
N THR A 295 16.52 -12.11 15.51
CA THR A 295 16.74 -10.71 15.16
C THR A 295 17.95 -10.53 14.23
N ILE A 296 19.07 -11.22 14.51
CA ILE A 296 20.26 -11.20 13.64
C ILE A 296 19.93 -11.79 12.27
N GLY A 297 19.25 -12.95 12.25
CA GLY A 297 18.80 -13.60 11.02
C GLY A 297 17.90 -12.69 10.17
N TYR A 298 16.99 -11.95 10.81
CA TYR A 298 16.11 -11.00 10.12
C TYR A 298 16.88 -9.87 9.44
N GLN A 299 17.78 -9.21 10.15
CA GLN A 299 18.57 -8.12 9.59
C GLN A 299 19.53 -8.58 8.49
N ALA A 300 20.08 -9.78 8.65
CA ALA A 300 20.91 -10.41 7.62
C ALA A 300 20.10 -10.78 6.36
N ALA A 301 18.89 -11.28 6.54
CA ALA A 301 18.00 -11.62 5.44
C ALA A 301 17.60 -10.39 4.62
N LEU A 302 17.29 -9.26 5.28
CA LEU A 302 17.04 -7.98 4.62
C LEU A 302 18.22 -7.52 3.75
N LYS A 303 19.44 -7.85 4.15
CA LYS A 303 20.68 -7.56 3.41
C LYS A 303 21.07 -8.68 2.44
N ARG A 304 20.25 -9.74 2.34
CA ARG A 304 20.50 -10.93 1.51
C ARG A 304 21.85 -11.61 1.83
N MET A 305 22.26 -11.61 3.09
CA MET A 305 23.50 -12.24 3.52
C MET A 305 23.38 -13.77 3.47
N PRO A 306 24.40 -14.47 2.99
CA PRO A 306 24.36 -15.94 2.84
C PRO A 306 24.11 -16.71 4.15
N GLY A 307 24.57 -16.19 5.29
CA GLY A 307 24.42 -16.82 6.61
C GLY A 307 23.07 -16.60 7.29
N ALA A 308 22.13 -15.85 6.67
CA ALA A 308 20.86 -15.52 7.30
C ALA A 308 20.04 -16.76 7.71
N SER A 309 19.96 -17.77 6.84
CA SER A 309 19.25 -19.02 7.14
C SER A 309 19.87 -19.80 8.29
N ASP A 310 21.20 -19.78 8.45
CA ASP A 310 21.89 -20.49 9.52
C ASP A 310 21.58 -19.84 10.88
N TRP A 311 21.60 -18.52 10.96
CA TRP A 311 21.22 -17.81 12.17
C TRP A 311 19.73 -18.00 12.51
N TYR A 312 18.85 -18.04 11.50
CA TYR A 312 17.44 -18.36 11.74
C TYR A 312 17.22 -19.79 12.27
N ARG A 313 18.03 -20.79 11.88
CA ARG A 313 17.96 -22.14 12.46
C ARG A 313 18.22 -22.17 13.96
N LEU A 314 18.94 -21.17 14.50
CA LEU A 314 19.17 -20.98 15.94
C LEU A 314 18.01 -20.28 16.66
N SER A 315 17.00 -19.81 15.92
CA SER A 315 15.83 -19.08 16.46
C SER A 315 14.59 -19.95 16.67
N VAL A 316 14.78 -21.23 16.96
CA VAL A 316 13.66 -22.17 17.20
C VAL A 316 12.81 -21.69 18.37
N ASN A 317 11.48 -21.65 18.16
CA ASN A 317 10.47 -21.21 19.13
C ASN A 317 10.62 -19.74 19.61
N ALA A 318 11.42 -18.92 18.94
CA ALA A 318 11.47 -17.50 19.25
C ALA A 318 10.13 -16.84 18.85
N PRO A 319 9.55 -15.97 19.70
CA PRO A 319 8.44 -15.12 19.33
C PRO A 319 8.96 -13.99 18.42
N LEU A 320 8.94 -14.24 17.11
CA LEU A 320 9.41 -13.29 16.11
C LEU A 320 8.33 -12.27 15.76
N SER A 321 8.73 -11.13 15.21
CA SER A 321 7.82 -10.19 14.56
C SER A 321 7.28 -10.79 13.23
N ASN A 322 6.12 -10.31 12.77
CA ASN A 322 5.59 -10.73 11.47
C ASN A 322 6.62 -10.57 10.34
N PRO A 323 7.31 -9.41 10.19
CA PRO A 323 8.36 -9.28 9.19
C PRO A 323 9.51 -10.29 9.36
N ALA A 324 9.89 -10.62 10.60
CA ALA A 324 10.96 -11.59 10.84
C ALA A 324 10.55 -13.03 10.47
N TYR A 325 9.30 -13.45 10.75
CA TYR A 325 8.75 -14.71 10.25
C TYR A 325 8.74 -14.78 8.73
N GLU A 326 8.27 -13.73 8.07
CA GLU A 326 8.26 -13.62 6.61
C GLU A 326 9.67 -13.75 6.02
N TRP A 327 10.64 -13.03 6.57
CA TRP A 327 12.01 -13.05 6.07
C TRP A 327 12.75 -14.35 6.38
N ARG A 328 12.39 -15.07 7.44
CA ARG A 328 12.85 -16.44 7.66
C ARG A 328 12.46 -17.34 6.50
N THR A 329 11.20 -17.27 6.09
CA THR A 329 10.68 -18.02 4.96
C THR A 329 11.35 -17.59 3.64
N ARG A 330 11.49 -16.29 3.38
CA ARG A 330 12.18 -15.75 2.19
C ARG A 330 13.65 -16.20 2.10
N SER A 331 14.34 -16.26 3.24
CA SER A 331 15.72 -16.78 3.31
C SER A 331 15.79 -18.26 2.93
N ALA A 332 14.83 -19.04 3.39
CA ALA A 332 14.74 -20.46 3.06
C ALA A 332 14.40 -20.68 1.56
N LEU A 333 13.52 -19.86 0.99
CA LEU A 333 13.21 -19.87 -0.44
C LEU A 333 14.44 -19.58 -1.30
N LEU A 334 15.25 -18.57 -0.94
CA LEU A 334 16.51 -18.25 -1.63
C LEU A 334 17.55 -19.38 -1.51
N ALA A 335 17.56 -20.09 -0.41
CA ALA A 335 18.44 -21.23 -0.18
C ALA A 335 17.96 -22.52 -0.86
N GLY A 336 16.72 -22.55 -1.38
CA GLY A 336 16.07 -23.77 -1.90
C GLY A 336 15.75 -24.80 -0.82
N ASP A 337 15.75 -24.42 0.46
CA ASP A 337 15.47 -25.31 1.60
C ASP A 337 13.97 -25.41 1.87
N TRP A 338 13.31 -26.30 1.13
CA TRP A 338 11.85 -26.48 1.22
C TRP A 338 11.37 -27.00 2.58
N ASN A 339 12.18 -27.76 3.30
CA ASN A 339 11.86 -28.18 4.66
C ASN A 339 11.82 -26.98 5.61
N MET A 340 12.79 -26.10 5.49
CA MET A 340 12.83 -24.84 6.26
C MET A 340 11.71 -23.89 5.84
N VAL A 341 11.33 -23.83 4.55
CA VAL A 341 10.15 -23.05 4.08
C VAL A 341 8.90 -23.54 4.78
N ARG A 342 8.62 -24.84 4.73
CA ARG A 342 7.46 -25.46 5.37
C ARG A 342 7.42 -25.15 6.86
N TRP A 343 8.50 -25.51 7.57
CA TRP A 343 8.59 -25.29 9.01
C TRP A 343 8.43 -23.81 9.37
N SER A 344 9.04 -22.90 8.62
CA SER A 344 8.95 -21.45 8.90
C SER A 344 7.52 -20.93 8.80
N ILE A 345 6.74 -21.39 7.82
CA ILE A 345 5.34 -20.99 7.63
C ILE A 345 4.45 -21.60 8.72
N GLU A 346 4.68 -22.87 9.10
CA GLU A 346 3.93 -23.53 10.17
C GLU A 346 4.11 -22.85 11.53
N GLN A 347 5.23 -22.14 11.73
CA GLN A 347 5.49 -21.33 12.95
C GLN A 347 4.90 -19.91 12.91
N MET A 348 4.33 -19.48 11.79
CA MET A 348 3.70 -18.15 11.68
C MET A 348 2.42 -18.07 12.53
N PRO A 349 2.12 -16.88 13.09
CA PRO A 349 0.79 -16.64 13.67
C PRO A 349 -0.32 -16.95 12.65
N PRO A 350 -1.49 -17.47 13.09
CA PRO A 350 -2.55 -17.93 12.17
C PRO A 350 -2.97 -16.90 11.14
N ALA A 351 -3.14 -15.62 11.55
CA ALA A 351 -3.54 -14.54 10.65
C ALA A 351 -2.47 -14.24 9.58
N LEU A 352 -1.19 -14.35 9.92
CA LEU A 352 -0.09 -14.18 8.95
C LEU A 352 -0.05 -15.37 7.99
N ARG A 353 -0.10 -16.59 8.51
CA ARG A 353 -0.05 -17.82 7.71
C ARG A 353 -1.20 -17.92 6.69
N ALA A 354 -2.37 -17.38 7.02
CA ALA A 354 -3.54 -17.35 6.15
C ALA A 354 -3.42 -16.38 4.95
N GLN A 355 -2.37 -15.57 4.88
CA GLN A 355 -2.17 -14.68 3.72
C GLN A 355 -1.83 -15.48 2.45
N PRO A 356 -2.34 -15.08 1.28
CA PRO A 356 -2.18 -15.83 0.03
C PRO A 356 -0.73 -16.18 -0.32
N ALA A 357 0.22 -15.32 0.02
CA ALA A 357 1.64 -15.57 -0.18
C ALA A 357 2.10 -16.83 0.57
N TRP A 358 1.75 -16.93 1.85
CA TRP A 358 2.22 -18.03 2.69
C TRP A 358 1.45 -19.30 2.45
N VAL A 359 0.15 -19.22 2.09
CA VAL A 359 -0.64 -20.36 1.60
C VAL A 359 0.00 -20.94 0.34
N TYR A 360 0.36 -20.11 -0.65
CA TYR A 360 1.03 -20.56 -1.87
C TYR A 360 2.37 -21.25 -1.60
N TRP A 361 3.27 -20.61 -0.83
CA TRP A 361 4.59 -21.15 -0.55
C TRP A 361 4.54 -22.40 0.35
N HIS A 362 3.55 -22.50 1.25
CA HIS A 362 3.29 -23.71 2.03
C HIS A 362 2.85 -24.85 1.14
N GLY A 363 1.87 -24.61 0.25
CA GLY A 363 1.45 -25.60 -0.75
C GLY A 363 2.61 -26.06 -1.64
N ARG A 364 3.52 -25.16 -2.05
CA ARG A 364 4.75 -25.52 -2.79
C ARG A 364 5.68 -26.41 -1.97
N ALA A 365 5.87 -26.12 -0.69
CA ALA A 365 6.72 -26.92 0.19
C ALA A 365 6.11 -28.31 0.46
N LEU A 366 4.79 -28.41 0.66
CA LEU A 366 4.06 -29.69 0.79
C LEU A 366 4.21 -30.54 -0.47
N LYS A 367 4.05 -29.94 -1.65
CA LYS A 367 4.23 -30.61 -2.95
C LYS A 367 5.65 -31.17 -3.10
N GLN A 368 6.68 -30.43 -2.67
CA GLN A 368 8.06 -30.88 -2.66
C GLN A 368 8.31 -32.05 -1.69
N ALA A 369 7.57 -32.08 -0.58
CA ALA A 369 7.61 -33.17 0.38
C ALA A 369 6.78 -34.40 -0.04
N GLY A 370 6.10 -34.37 -1.18
CA GLY A 370 5.25 -35.45 -1.69
C GLY A 370 3.79 -35.42 -1.23
N ASP A 371 3.40 -34.49 -0.36
CA ASP A 371 2.02 -34.29 0.06
C ASP A 371 1.26 -33.43 -0.97
N THR A 372 0.97 -34.06 -2.11
CA THR A 372 0.30 -33.38 -3.24
C THR A 372 -1.18 -33.11 -2.98
N ALA A 373 -1.81 -33.92 -2.11
CA ALA A 373 -3.23 -33.76 -1.80
C ALA A 373 -3.48 -32.49 -0.96
N THR A 374 -2.74 -32.33 0.13
CA THR A 374 -2.83 -31.11 0.97
C THR A 374 -2.36 -29.87 0.19
N ALA A 375 -1.30 -29.99 -0.63
CA ALA A 375 -0.85 -28.92 -1.49
C ALA A 375 -1.96 -28.43 -2.45
N ALA A 376 -2.72 -29.35 -3.07
CA ALA A 376 -3.82 -29.00 -3.95
C ALA A 376 -4.95 -28.25 -3.21
N GLN A 377 -5.26 -28.63 -1.97
CA GLN A 377 -6.24 -27.92 -1.14
C GLN A 377 -5.79 -26.48 -0.84
N GLU A 378 -4.51 -26.28 -0.47
CA GLU A 378 -3.93 -24.95 -0.25
C GLU A 378 -4.07 -24.09 -1.52
N PHE A 379 -3.66 -24.61 -2.69
CA PHE A 379 -3.78 -23.87 -3.95
C PHE A 379 -5.23 -23.55 -4.29
N GLN A 380 -6.16 -24.49 -4.13
CA GLN A 380 -7.58 -24.28 -4.41
C GLN A 380 -8.18 -23.16 -3.55
N SER A 381 -7.71 -23.00 -2.30
CA SER A 381 -8.23 -21.98 -1.37
C SER A 381 -7.95 -20.53 -1.82
N ILE A 382 -6.98 -20.33 -2.72
CA ILE A 382 -6.56 -19.00 -3.20
C ILE A 382 -6.62 -18.85 -4.73
N ALA A 383 -6.89 -19.92 -5.48
CA ALA A 383 -6.83 -19.92 -6.94
C ALA A 383 -7.80 -18.95 -7.62
N GLU A 384 -8.93 -18.65 -6.98
CA GLU A 384 -9.94 -17.72 -7.49
C GLU A 384 -9.63 -16.23 -7.20
N GLN A 385 -8.52 -15.95 -6.51
CA GLN A 385 -8.11 -14.57 -6.21
C GLN A 385 -7.41 -13.95 -7.42
N PHE A 386 -7.90 -12.79 -7.88
CA PHE A 386 -7.34 -12.08 -9.03
C PHE A 386 -6.06 -11.30 -8.67
N ASN A 387 -5.04 -12.03 -8.21
CA ASN A 387 -3.75 -11.49 -7.81
C ASN A 387 -2.61 -12.47 -8.17
N PHE A 388 -1.38 -12.06 -7.89
CA PHE A 388 -0.16 -12.82 -8.19
C PHE A 388 -0.19 -14.26 -7.68
N TYR A 389 -0.60 -14.47 -6.43
CA TYR A 389 -0.60 -15.81 -5.82
C TYR A 389 -1.79 -16.67 -6.25
N GLY A 390 -2.94 -16.04 -6.52
CA GLY A 390 -4.09 -16.73 -7.11
C GLY A 390 -3.75 -17.27 -8.51
N GLN A 391 -3.09 -16.47 -9.34
CA GLN A 391 -2.62 -16.90 -10.66
C GLN A 391 -1.61 -18.06 -10.56
N LEU A 392 -0.61 -17.95 -9.67
CA LEU A 392 0.36 -19.02 -9.47
C LEU A 392 -0.27 -20.32 -8.95
N ALA A 393 -1.25 -20.21 -8.02
CA ALA A 393 -1.98 -21.35 -7.48
C ALA A 393 -2.84 -22.05 -8.54
N SER A 394 -3.54 -21.28 -9.39
CA SER A 394 -4.28 -21.82 -10.54
C SER A 394 -3.35 -22.63 -11.46
N GLU A 395 -2.15 -22.12 -11.74
CA GLU A 395 -1.18 -22.83 -12.57
C GLU A 395 -0.58 -24.08 -11.87
N GLU A 396 -0.46 -24.10 -10.53
CA GLU A 396 -0.09 -25.33 -9.79
C GLU A 396 -1.16 -26.42 -9.92
N LEU A 397 -2.42 -26.03 -10.06
CA LEU A 397 -3.57 -26.94 -10.31
C LEU A 397 -3.71 -27.34 -11.79
N GLY A 398 -2.78 -26.91 -12.65
CA GLY A 398 -2.80 -27.20 -14.09
C GLY A 398 -3.75 -26.32 -14.91
N GLN A 399 -4.29 -25.27 -14.30
CA GLN A 399 -5.18 -24.31 -14.98
C GLN A 399 -4.36 -23.22 -15.66
N LYS A 400 -4.93 -22.63 -16.70
CA LYS A 400 -4.39 -21.43 -17.35
C LYS A 400 -5.15 -20.20 -16.86
N ILE A 401 -4.49 -19.04 -16.91
CA ILE A 401 -5.12 -17.79 -16.51
C ILE A 401 -6.04 -17.29 -17.63
N THR A 402 -7.31 -17.15 -17.28
CA THR A 402 -8.37 -16.64 -18.16
C THR A 402 -9.09 -15.48 -17.47
N ILE A 403 -9.87 -14.73 -18.22
CA ILE A 403 -10.77 -13.72 -17.65
C ILE A 403 -12.15 -14.33 -17.41
N PRO A 404 -12.84 -13.99 -16.30
CA PRO A 404 -14.19 -14.45 -16.05
C PRO A 404 -15.18 -13.85 -17.06
N PRO A 405 -16.38 -14.45 -17.23
CA PRO A 405 -17.43 -13.91 -18.06
C PRO A 405 -17.77 -12.47 -17.70
N ARG A 406 -18.02 -11.64 -18.70
CA ARG A 406 -18.35 -10.24 -18.52
C ARG A 406 -19.79 -10.06 -18.07
N THR A 407 -20.01 -9.38 -16.95
CA THR A 407 -21.33 -8.88 -16.54
C THR A 407 -21.55 -7.49 -17.18
N THR A 408 -22.66 -7.31 -17.88
CA THR A 408 -23.06 -6.03 -18.47
C THR A 408 -24.17 -5.38 -17.67
N VAL A 409 -24.14 -4.07 -17.57
CA VAL A 409 -25.17 -3.23 -16.94
C VAL A 409 -25.81 -2.32 -17.98
N SER A 410 -27.06 -1.94 -17.75
CA SER A 410 -27.81 -1.06 -18.66
C SER A 410 -27.40 0.41 -18.47
N ASP A 411 -27.68 1.23 -19.48
CA ASP A 411 -27.50 2.69 -19.38
C ASP A 411 -28.35 3.32 -18.27
N ALA A 412 -29.51 2.76 -17.97
CA ALA A 412 -30.36 3.22 -16.87
C ALA A 412 -29.66 3.02 -15.51
N GLU A 413 -29.03 1.85 -15.27
CA GLU A 413 -28.28 1.56 -14.06
C GLU A 413 -27.06 2.48 -13.93
N ILE A 414 -26.36 2.76 -15.02
CA ILE A 414 -25.21 3.66 -15.02
C ILE A 414 -25.65 5.10 -14.73
N ASN A 415 -26.75 5.57 -15.37
CA ASN A 415 -27.26 6.93 -15.16
C ASN A 415 -27.78 7.14 -13.73
N GLN A 416 -28.31 6.09 -13.09
CA GLN A 416 -28.71 6.14 -11.69
C GLN A 416 -27.54 6.51 -10.76
N MET A 417 -26.30 6.16 -11.11
CA MET A 417 -25.11 6.48 -10.30
C MET A 417 -24.87 8.00 -10.19
N GLN A 418 -25.32 8.79 -11.17
CA GLN A 418 -25.23 10.25 -11.11
C GLN A 418 -25.98 10.85 -9.91
N SER A 419 -27.05 10.21 -9.46
CA SER A 419 -27.84 10.67 -8.32
C SER A 419 -27.27 10.29 -6.95
N VAL A 420 -26.17 9.53 -6.90
CA VAL A 420 -25.50 9.16 -5.65
C VAL A 420 -24.77 10.38 -5.09
N PRO A 421 -25.18 10.92 -3.92
CA PRO A 421 -24.67 12.21 -3.42
C PRO A 421 -23.15 12.28 -3.28
N GLY A 422 -22.51 11.19 -2.81
CA GLY A 422 -21.05 11.11 -2.66
C GLY A 422 -20.30 11.22 -3.98
N PHE A 423 -20.88 10.74 -5.11
CA PHE A 423 -20.22 10.83 -6.40
C PHE A 423 -20.18 12.25 -6.96
N ALA A 424 -21.28 13.01 -6.82
CA ALA A 424 -21.30 14.41 -7.23
C ALA A 424 -20.29 15.27 -6.43
N LEU A 425 -20.25 15.07 -5.12
CA LEU A 425 -19.31 15.78 -4.24
C LEU A 425 -17.85 15.39 -4.52
N SER A 426 -17.59 14.11 -4.81
CA SER A 426 -16.25 13.63 -5.15
C SER A 426 -15.71 14.27 -6.43
N GLN A 427 -16.55 14.43 -7.48
CA GLN A 427 -16.16 15.10 -8.73
C GLN A 427 -15.71 16.54 -8.48
N ARG A 428 -16.45 17.29 -7.63
CA ARG A 428 -16.04 18.65 -7.24
C ARG A 428 -14.67 18.67 -6.57
N PHE A 429 -14.42 17.73 -5.66
CA PHE A 429 -13.11 17.62 -5.00
C PHE A 429 -12.00 17.22 -5.95
N TYR A 430 -12.26 16.31 -6.90
CA TYR A 430 -11.25 15.95 -7.92
C TYR A 430 -10.93 17.14 -8.84
N ALA A 431 -11.93 17.93 -9.23
CA ALA A 431 -11.69 19.13 -10.03
C ALA A 431 -10.78 20.15 -9.30
N MET A 432 -10.88 20.23 -7.97
CA MET A 432 -9.99 21.04 -7.12
C MET A 432 -8.66 20.35 -6.76
N ASN A 433 -8.38 19.17 -7.29
CA ASN A 433 -7.24 18.31 -6.91
C ASN A 433 -7.22 17.91 -5.42
N LEU A 434 -8.38 17.88 -4.77
CA LEU A 434 -8.56 17.44 -3.37
C LEU A 434 -8.86 15.93 -3.34
N ARG A 435 -7.87 15.13 -3.74
CA ARG A 435 -8.06 13.69 -3.96
C ARG A 435 -8.41 12.89 -2.69
N LEU A 436 -7.95 13.31 -1.52
CA LEU A 436 -8.29 12.63 -0.25
C LEU A 436 -9.80 12.74 0.04
N GLU A 437 -10.33 13.94 -0.08
CA GLU A 437 -11.75 14.24 0.10
C GLU A 437 -12.58 13.56 -0.98
N GLY A 438 -12.15 13.66 -2.25
CA GLY A 438 -12.80 13.01 -3.37
C GLY A 438 -12.85 11.49 -3.22
N ASN A 439 -11.74 10.86 -2.82
CA ASN A 439 -11.70 9.42 -2.56
C ASN A 439 -12.60 8.99 -1.40
N ARG A 440 -12.70 9.81 -0.35
CA ARG A 440 -13.57 9.54 0.80
C ARG A 440 -15.03 9.50 0.35
N GLU A 441 -15.48 10.51 -0.37
CA GLU A 441 -16.85 10.62 -0.86
C GLU A 441 -17.18 9.55 -1.90
N TRP A 442 -16.26 9.25 -2.82
CA TRP A 442 -16.46 8.19 -3.81
C TRP A 442 -16.57 6.81 -3.16
N ASN A 443 -15.66 6.52 -2.23
CA ASN A 443 -15.58 5.19 -1.63
C ASN A 443 -16.69 4.90 -0.62
N TRP A 444 -17.34 5.94 -0.08
CA TRP A 444 -18.33 5.77 0.98
C TRP A 444 -19.54 4.95 0.53
N PRO A 445 -20.28 5.30 -0.54
CA PRO A 445 -21.43 4.54 -0.99
C PRO A 445 -21.09 3.15 -1.52
N LEU A 446 -19.87 2.95 -2.04
CA LEU A 446 -19.45 1.65 -2.58
C LEU A 446 -19.51 0.50 -1.55
N ARG A 447 -19.48 0.79 -0.25
CA ARG A 447 -19.57 -0.22 0.82
C ARG A 447 -20.92 -0.93 0.87
N PHE A 448 -21.95 -0.26 0.39
CA PHE A 448 -23.34 -0.73 0.43
C PHE A 448 -23.82 -1.27 -0.91
N MET A 449 -22.95 -1.30 -1.92
CA MET A 449 -23.26 -1.74 -3.28
C MET A 449 -22.93 -3.21 -3.47
N ASN A 450 -23.82 -3.93 -4.15
CA ASN A 450 -23.55 -5.26 -4.68
C ASN A 450 -22.66 -5.18 -5.94
N ASP A 451 -22.19 -6.33 -6.46
CA ASP A 451 -21.27 -6.36 -7.60
C ASP A 451 -21.84 -5.68 -8.85
N ARG A 452 -23.13 -5.86 -9.14
CA ARG A 452 -23.80 -5.22 -10.29
C ARG A 452 -23.82 -3.69 -10.15
N GLN A 453 -24.10 -3.17 -8.96
CA GLN A 453 -24.04 -1.74 -8.65
C GLN A 453 -22.61 -1.20 -8.71
N LEU A 454 -21.61 -1.99 -8.24
CA LEU A 454 -20.18 -1.63 -8.36
C LEU A 454 -19.77 -1.55 -9.84
N ILE A 455 -20.22 -2.46 -10.70
CA ILE A 455 -19.96 -2.39 -12.14
C ILE A 455 -20.61 -1.14 -12.75
N ALA A 456 -21.85 -0.82 -12.38
CA ALA A 456 -22.52 0.41 -12.84
C ALA A 456 -21.77 1.68 -12.38
N ALA A 457 -21.31 1.73 -11.14
CA ALA A 457 -20.50 2.82 -10.61
C ALA A 457 -19.13 2.94 -11.30
N ALA A 458 -18.48 1.80 -11.62
CA ALA A 458 -17.26 1.79 -12.40
C ALA A 458 -17.47 2.29 -13.84
N GLN A 459 -18.57 1.88 -14.50
CA GLN A 459 -18.96 2.40 -15.82
C GLN A 459 -19.25 3.90 -15.76
N TYR A 460 -19.92 4.37 -14.72
CA TYR A 460 -20.16 5.80 -14.50
C TYR A 460 -18.83 6.56 -14.38
N ALA A 461 -17.91 6.07 -13.54
CA ALA A 461 -16.57 6.65 -13.41
C ALA A 461 -15.84 6.70 -14.77
N HIS A 462 -15.97 5.64 -15.58
CA HIS A 462 -15.39 5.57 -16.92
C HIS A 462 -15.95 6.65 -17.85
N ARG A 463 -17.30 6.84 -17.85
CA ARG A 463 -17.96 7.87 -18.67
C ARG A 463 -17.53 9.31 -18.35
N ILE A 464 -17.18 9.56 -17.09
CA ILE A 464 -16.70 10.88 -16.63
C ILE A 464 -15.17 10.95 -16.55
N GLU A 465 -14.46 10.02 -17.18
CA GLU A 465 -12.99 9.93 -17.29
C GLU A 465 -12.25 9.88 -15.94
N LEU A 466 -12.90 9.45 -14.87
CA LEU A 466 -12.25 9.14 -13.59
C LEU A 466 -11.68 7.71 -13.62
N PHE A 467 -10.64 7.50 -14.41
CA PHE A 467 -10.10 6.16 -14.71
C PHE A 467 -9.58 5.41 -13.48
N ASP A 468 -8.96 6.10 -12.54
CA ASP A 468 -8.54 5.48 -11.28
C ASP A 468 -9.75 5.03 -10.43
N ARG A 469 -10.86 5.76 -10.49
CA ARG A 469 -12.11 5.35 -9.83
C ARG A 469 -12.76 4.18 -10.55
N THR A 470 -12.71 4.16 -11.87
CA THR A 470 -13.14 3.01 -12.68
C THR A 470 -12.46 1.73 -12.19
N VAL A 471 -11.14 1.72 -12.23
CA VAL A 471 -10.32 0.57 -11.83
C VAL A 471 -10.57 0.18 -10.36
N ASN A 472 -10.48 1.17 -9.44
CA ASN A 472 -10.61 0.89 -8.01
C ASN A 472 -12.02 0.43 -7.59
N THR A 473 -13.07 0.83 -8.33
CA THR A 473 -14.44 0.39 -8.09
C THR A 473 -14.65 -1.02 -8.64
N ALA A 474 -14.18 -1.30 -9.87
CA ALA A 474 -14.25 -2.62 -10.48
C ALA A 474 -13.44 -3.69 -9.69
N ASP A 475 -12.30 -3.30 -9.07
CA ASP A 475 -11.49 -4.18 -8.23
C ASP A 475 -12.24 -4.70 -6.99
N ARG A 476 -13.36 -4.07 -6.59
CA ARG A 476 -14.15 -4.48 -5.41
C ARG A 476 -15.11 -5.62 -5.67
N THR A 477 -15.41 -5.92 -6.94
CA THR A 477 -16.36 -6.99 -7.30
C THR A 477 -15.83 -8.37 -6.94
N LYS A 478 -16.71 -9.27 -6.46
CA LYS A 478 -16.36 -10.57 -5.91
C LYS A 478 -16.80 -11.75 -6.76
N THR A 479 -18.02 -11.71 -7.30
CA THR A 479 -18.66 -12.81 -8.03
C THR A 479 -19.05 -12.43 -9.46
N GLU A 480 -19.46 -11.17 -9.67
CA GLU A 480 -19.78 -10.63 -11.00
C GLU A 480 -18.68 -9.64 -11.40
N HIS A 481 -18.19 -9.74 -12.64
CA HIS A 481 -17.03 -8.97 -13.05
C HIS A 481 -17.19 -8.33 -14.44
N ASP A 482 -16.55 -7.16 -14.60
CA ASP A 482 -16.21 -6.61 -15.92
C ASP A 482 -14.70 -6.31 -15.95
N PHE A 483 -13.93 -7.22 -16.55
CA PHE A 483 -12.47 -7.09 -16.61
C PHE A 483 -12.03 -5.97 -17.54
N SER A 484 -12.87 -5.50 -18.47
CA SER A 484 -12.54 -4.33 -19.28
C SER A 484 -12.50 -3.02 -18.48
N LEU A 485 -13.16 -2.99 -17.30
CA LEU A 485 -13.09 -1.88 -16.34
C LEU A 485 -11.96 -2.06 -15.33
N ARG A 486 -11.76 -3.30 -14.86
CA ARG A 486 -10.68 -3.64 -13.91
C ARG A 486 -9.29 -3.48 -14.55
N TYR A 487 -9.19 -3.85 -15.83
CA TYR A 487 -7.97 -3.74 -16.65
C TYR A 487 -8.23 -2.76 -17.81
N LEU A 488 -8.59 -1.54 -17.44
CA LEU A 488 -8.89 -0.44 -18.35
C LEU A 488 -7.67 -0.12 -19.23
N SER A 489 -7.93 0.20 -20.51
CA SER A 489 -6.87 0.49 -21.49
C SER A 489 -7.09 1.83 -22.22
N PRO A 490 -7.13 2.98 -21.52
CA PRO A 490 -7.26 4.29 -22.16
C PRO A 490 -5.98 4.64 -22.92
N PHE A 491 -6.06 5.60 -23.86
CA PHE A 491 -4.93 6.07 -24.68
C PHE A 491 -4.27 4.96 -25.52
N ARG A 492 -5.09 4.02 -25.99
CA ARG A 492 -4.61 2.76 -26.58
C ARG A 492 -3.70 3.00 -27.78
N ASP A 493 -4.07 3.88 -28.68
CA ASP A 493 -3.27 4.19 -29.88
C ASP A 493 -1.87 4.68 -29.56
N ILE A 494 -1.72 5.45 -28.47
CA ILE A 494 -0.42 6.00 -28.02
C ILE A 494 0.42 4.89 -27.39
N VAL A 495 -0.18 4.12 -26.47
CA VAL A 495 0.54 3.04 -25.76
C VAL A 495 0.98 1.94 -26.72
N GLU A 496 0.10 1.50 -27.64
CA GLU A 496 0.43 0.48 -28.64
C GLU A 496 1.55 0.94 -29.57
N ARG A 497 1.45 2.16 -30.11
CA ARG A 497 2.50 2.74 -30.98
C ARG A 497 3.86 2.75 -30.29
N ASP A 498 3.93 3.27 -29.06
CA ASP A 498 5.21 3.50 -28.38
C ASP A 498 5.78 2.19 -27.80
N ALA A 499 4.94 1.27 -27.36
CA ALA A 499 5.37 -0.08 -26.94
C ALA A 499 5.94 -0.87 -28.14
N GLN A 500 5.23 -0.88 -29.28
CA GLN A 500 5.69 -1.54 -30.50
C GLN A 500 7.02 -0.95 -31.02
N ASN A 501 7.16 0.38 -31.04
CA ASN A 501 8.39 1.06 -31.46
C ASN A 501 9.59 0.72 -30.57
N THR A 502 9.34 0.33 -29.32
CA THR A 502 10.39 -0.05 -28.35
C THR A 502 10.56 -1.54 -28.17
N GLY A 503 9.79 -2.37 -28.90
CA GLY A 503 9.82 -3.84 -28.81
C GLY A 503 9.30 -4.40 -27.50
N LEU A 504 8.43 -3.65 -26.80
CA LEU A 504 7.79 -4.08 -25.56
C LEU A 504 6.41 -4.68 -25.83
N ASP A 505 6.00 -5.62 -24.97
CA ASP A 505 4.62 -6.07 -24.92
C ASP A 505 3.72 -4.91 -24.48
N VAL A 506 2.65 -4.63 -25.22
CA VAL A 506 1.66 -3.59 -24.90
C VAL A 506 1.02 -3.83 -23.55
N GLU A 507 0.74 -5.10 -23.24
CA GLU A 507 0.16 -5.56 -21.99
C GLU A 507 1.03 -5.24 -20.78
N TRP A 508 2.35 -5.31 -20.96
CA TRP A 508 3.29 -4.95 -19.89
C TRP A 508 3.34 -3.46 -19.65
N ALA A 509 3.30 -2.65 -20.72
CA ALA A 509 3.18 -1.19 -20.58
C ALA A 509 1.90 -0.83 -19.80
N TYR A 510 0.76 -1.45 -20.11
CA TYR A 510 -0.48 -1.24 -19.37
C TYR A 510 -0.43 -1.74 -17.93
N GLY A 511 0.16 -2.91 -17.67
CA GLY A 511 0.38 -3.44 -16.34
C GLY A 511 1.16 -2.47 -15.46
N LEU A 512 2.18 -1.82 -16.04
CA LEU A 512 3.00 -0.81 -15.38
C LEU A 512 2.21 0.50 -15.15
N ILE A 513 1.57 1.08 -16.17
CA ILE A 513 0.77 2.32 -16.03
C ILE A 513 -0.33 2.14 -14.97
N ARG A 514 -1.00 0.98 -14.95
CA ARG A 514 -2.01 0.67 -13.93
C ARG A 514 -1.43 0.70 -12.52
N GLN A 515 -0.22 0.19 -12.34
CA GLN A 515 0.45 0.17 -11.03
C GLN A 515 0.96 1.57 -10.63
N GLU A 516 1.48 2.34 -11.59
CA GLU A 516 2.09 3.65 -11.33
C GLU A 516 1.07 4.74 -11.01
N SER A 517 0.05 4.89 -11.84
CA SER A 517 -0.87 6.03 -11.75
C SER A 517 -2.35 5.66 -11.68
N ARG A 518 -2.70 4.41 -12.00
CA ARG A 518 -4.09 4.03 -12.31
C ARG A 518 -4.74 4.98 -13.32
N PHE A 519 -3.96 5.40 -14.30
CA PHE A 519 -4.36 6.30 -15.39
C PHE A 519 -4.69 7.74 -14.97
N ILE A 520 -4.26 8.18 -13.79
CA ILE A 520 -4.31 9.60 -13.41
C ILE A 520 -3.26 10.35 -14.24
N ILE A 521 -3.72 11.18 -15.18
CA ILE A 521 -2.85 11.88 -16.14
C ILE A 521 -1.83 12.78 -15.43
N ASN A 522 -2.30 13.56 -14.45
CA ASN A 522 -1.48 14.50 -13.68
C ASN A 522 -1.00 13.91 -12.35
N ALA A 523 -0.85 12.58 -12.28
CA ALA A 523 -0.34 11.92 -11.07
C ALA A 523 1.03 12.47 -10.70
N ARG A 524 1.24 12.71 -9.39
CA ARG A 524 2.50 13.22 -8.86
C ARG A 524 2.79 12.57 -7.52
N SER A 525 3.96 11.98 -7.40
CA SER A 525 4.43 11.44 -6.12
C SER A 525 5.03 12.52 -5.21
N GLU A 526 5.13 12.25 -3.92
CA GLU A 526 5.78 13.14 -2.95
C GLU A 526 7.25 13.41 -3.29
N VAL A 527 7.93 12.43 -3.89
CA VAL A 527 9.32 12.55 -4.34
C VAL A 527 9.48 13.18 -5.72
N GLY A 528 8.37 13.54 -6.38
CA GLY A 528 8.35 14.34 -7.60
C GLY A 528 8.29 13.55 -8.91
N ALA A 529 8.02 12.24 -8.88
CA ALA A 529 7.68 11.50 -10.09
C ALA A 529 6.36 11.99 -10.67
N GLY A 530 6.20 11.93 -12.01
CA GLY A 530 5.04 12.53 -12.67
C GLY A 530 4.53 11.77 -13.89
N GLY A 531 3.23 12.00 -14.19
CA GLY A 531 2.54 11.47 -15.36
C GLY A 531 2.08 10.03 -15.20
N LEU A 532 1.56 9.47 -16.28
CA LEU A 532 0.97 8.12 -16.33
C LEU A 532 1.95 7.02 -15.91
N MET A 533 3.21 7.15 -16.32
CA MET A 533 4.29 6.18 -16.05
C MET A 533 5.22 6.63 -14.90
N GLN A 534 4.84 7.65 -14.12
CA GLN A 534 5.52 8.14 -12.92
C GLN A 534 7.05 8.28 -13.06
N LEU A 535 7.48 8.99 -14.08
CA LEU A 535 8.89 9.21 -14.31
C LEU A 535 9.47 10.25 -13.35
N MET A 536 10.65 9.95 -12.80
CA MET A 536 11.44 10.95 -12.09
C MET A 536 12.02 11.95 -13.10
N PRO A 537 12.11 13.26 -12.76
CA PRO A 537 12.63 14.28 -13.68
C PRO A 537 14.02 13.95 -14.25
N GLY A 538 14.93 13.44 -13.43
CA GLY A 538 16.27 13.03 -13.88
C GLY A 538 16.23 11.87 -14.88
N THR A 539 15.34 10.88 -14.65
CA THR A 539 15.14 9.76 -15.57
C THR A 539 14.54 10.25 -16.90
N ALA A 540 13.54 11.11 -16.85
CA ALA A 540 12.92 11.68 -18.04
C ALA A 540 13.94 12.45 -18.91
N GLN A 541 14.81 13.29 -18.32
CA GLN A 541 15.88 13.99 -19.03
C GLN A 541 16.91 13.03 -19.63
N LEU A 542 17.31 11.99 -18.89
CA LEU A 542 18.25 10.97 -19.38
C LEU A 542 17.70 10.27 -20.63
N VAL A 543 16.43 9.85 -20.57
CA VAL A 543 15.78 9.15 -21.69
C VAL A 543 15.59 10.10 -22.87
N ALA A 544 15.08 11.32 -22.65
CA ALA A 544 14.88 12.32 -23.68
C ALA A 544 16.18 12.60 -24.45
N LYS A 545 17.31 12.75 -23.73
CA LYS A 545 18.63 12.89 -24.35
C LYS A 545 19.01 11.67 -25.21
N LYS A 546 18.77 10.46 -24.71
CA LYS A 546 19.13 9.22 -25.42
C LYS A 546 18.32 8.99 -26.69
N ILE A 547 17.05 9.41 -26.72
CA ILE A 547 16.19 9.28 -27.91
C ILE A 547 16.19 10.53 -28.80
N GLY A 548 17.03 11.52 -28.50
CA GLY A 548 17.22 12.69 -29.34
C GLY A 548 16.17 13.81 -29.21
N LEU A 549 15.32 13.79 -28.17
CA LEU A 549 14.31 14.85 -27.92
C LEU A 549 14.92 16.14 -27.35
N GLY A 550 16.15 16.10 -26.84
CA GLY A 550 16.77 17.24 -26.15
C GLY A 550 16.16 17.48 -24.75
N PRO A 551 16.43 18.66 -24.15
CA PRO A 551 15.90 19.01 -22.84
C PRO A 551 14.37 19.15 -22.86
N ILE A 552 13.70 18.61 -21.84
CA ILE A 552 12.25 18.69 -21.69
C ILE A 552 11.85 19.43 -20.41
N SER A 553 10.77 20.20 -20.48
CA SER A 553 10.17 20.84 -19.31
C SER A 553 9.35 19.85 -18.48
N ARG A 554 9.02 20.23 -17.25
CA ARG A 554 8.14 19.44 -16.39
C ARG A 554 6.71 19.28 -16.96
N ALA A 555 6.22 20.30 -17.64
CA ALA A 555 4.93 20.26 -18.33
C ALA A 555 4.95 19.22 -19.45
N GLN A 556 5.98 19.22 -20.28
CA GLN A 556 6.18 18.21 -21.32
C GLN A 556 6.33 16.81 -20.75
N MET A 557 7.05 16.63 -19.62
CA MET A 557 7.16 15.33 -18.95
C MET A 557 5.80 14.76 -18.54
N ASN A 558 4.83 15.60 -18.18
CA ASN A 558 3.48 15.18 -17.76
C ASN A 558 2.49 15.13 -18.93
N ASP A 559 2.87 15.57 -20.14
CA ASP A 559 2.05 15.35 -21.34
C ASP A 559 1.92 13.86 -21.64
N ILE A 560 0.72 13.42 -22.03
CA ILE A 560 0.39 12.00 -22.21
C ILE A 560 1.33 11.33 -23.21
N ASN A 561 1.50 11.94 -24.40
CA ASN A 561 2.34 11.38 -25.47
C ASN A 561 3.81 11.31 -25.02
N THR A 562 4.31 12.41 -24.48
CA THR A 562 5.71 12.51 -24.03
C THR A 562 5.99 11.54 -22.87
N ASN A 563 5.08 11.45 -21.91
CA ASN A 563 5.25 10.57 -20.74
C ASN A 563 5.28 9.09 -21.11
N ILE A 564 4.35 8.65 -22.00
CA ILE A 564 4.30 7.26 -22.49
C ILE A 564 5.54 6.96 -23.34
N LEU A 565 5.93 7.87 -24.26
CA LEU A 565 7.14 7.71 -25.08
C LEU A 565 8.39 7.54 -24.22
N LEU A 566 8.57 8.40 -23.22
CA LEU A 566 9.75 8.31 -22.34
C LEU A 566 9.70 7.07 -21.44
N GLY A 567 8.53 6.73 -20.89
CA GLY A 567 8.37 5.60 -20.00
C GLY A 567 8.60 4.25 -20.68
N THR A 568 8.06 4.06 -21.89
CA THR A 568 8.28 2.84 -22.69
C THR A 568 9.74 2.71 -23.12
N ASN A 569 10.38 3.80 -23.56
CA ASN A 569 11.81 3.80 -23.85
C ASN A 569 12.66 3.46 -22.61
N TYR A 570 12.34 4.02 -21.44
CA TYR A 570 13.04 3.69 -20.21
C TYR A 570 12.89 2.23 -19.85
N LEU A 571 11.67 1.68 -19.91
CA LEU A 571 11.41 0.28 -19.62
C LEU A 571 12.16 -0.64 -20.60
N SER A 572 12.16 -0.33 -21.89
CA SER A 572 12.92 -1.07 -22.91
C SER A 572 14.43 -1.04 -22.67
N MET A 573 14.98 0.12 -22.31
CA MET A 573 16.41 0.25 -21.98
C MET A 573 16.79 -0.66 -20.80
N ILE A 574 15.97 -0.70 -19.73
CA ILE A 574 16.20 -1.56 -18.57
C ILE A 574 16.00 -3.03 -18.94
N TYR A 575 14.99 -3.36 -19.74
CA TYR A 575 14.71 -4.71 -20.18
C TYR A 575 15.90 -5.31 -20.94
N ASN A 576 16.46 -4.57 -21.88
CA ASN A 576 17.66 -4.96 -22.60
C ASN A 576 18.89 -5.08 -21.69
N GLN A 577 19.01 -4.21 -20.67
CA GLN A 577 20.10 -4.28 -19.69
C GLN A 577 20.06 -5.57 -18.85
N PHE A 578 18.88 -6.15 -18.64
CA PHE A 578 18.66 -7.32 -17.82
C PHE A 578 18.36 -8.60 -18.63
N ASP A 579 18.98 -8.74 -19.80
CA ASP A 579 18.90 -9.93 -20.66
C ASP A 579 17.45 -10.35 -20.94
N ASN A 580 16.57 -9.38 -21.14
CA ASN A 580 15.14 -9.54 -21.36
C ASN A 580 14.38 -10.22 -20.20
N SER A 581 14.82 -10.01 -18.97
CA SER A 581 14.08 -10.43 -17.78
C SER A 581 13.05 -9.40 -17.38
N ALA A 582 11.76 -9.72 -17.55
CA ALA A 582 10.65 -8.85 -17.14
C ALA A 582 10.65 -8.60 -15.61
N VAL A 583 11.03 -9.59 -14.81
CA VAL A 583 11.12 -9.46 -13.34
C VAL A 583 12.16 -8.43 -12.93
N LEU A 584 13.39 -8.56 -13.49
CA LEU A 584 14.49 -7.66 -13.17
C LEU A 584 14.24 -6.24 -13.71
N ALA A 585 13.68 -6.12 -14.92
CA ALA A 585 13.36 -4.85 -15.53
C ALA A 585 12.25 -4.11 -14.76
N THR A 586 11.19 -4.80 -14.35
CA THR A 586 10.12 -4.22 -13.53
C THR A 586 10.67 -3.77 -12.17
N ALA A 587 11.53 -4.56 -11.53
CA ALA A 587 12.21 -4.16 -10.29
C ALA A 587 13.11 -2.94 -10.49
N GLY A 588 13.84 -2.90 -11.63
CA GLY A 588 14.72 -1.78 -11.99
C GLY A 588 13.98 -0.50 -12.31
N TYR A 589 12.76 -0.59 -12.85
CA TYR A 589 11.92 0.57 -13.11
C TYR A 589 11.54 1.30 -11.80
N ASN A 590 11.12 0.55 -10.79
CA ASN A 590 10.71 1.11 -9.49
C ASN A 590 11.90 1.48 -8.59
N ALA A 591 12.87 0.58 -8.41
CA ALA A 591 13.98 0.77 -7.45
C ALA A 591 15.26 1.35 -8.05
N GLY A 592 15.28 1.61 -9.35
CA GLY A 592 16.48 1.91 -10.12
C GLY A 592 17.30 0.66 -10.47
N PRO A 593 17.93 0.60 -11.66
CA PRO A 593 18.54 -0.66 -12.17
C PRO A 593 19.73 -1.17 -11.36
N GLY A 594 20.38 -0.34 -10.56
CA GLY A 594 21.48 -0.79 -9.69
C GLY A 594 21.04 -1.78 -8.59
N ARG A 595 19.81 -1.69 -8.10
CA ARG A 595 19.29 -2.55 -7.02
C ARG A 595 19.07 -4.00 -7.49
N PRO A 596 18.27 -4.27 -8.55
CA PRO A 596 18.13 -5.64 -9.04
C PRO A 596 19.44 -6.24 -9.54
N SER A 597 20.39 -5.45 -10.07
CA SER A 597 21.75 -5.93 -10.39
C SER A 597 22.46 -6.48 -9.14
N GLN A 598 22.42 -5.74 -8.02
CA GLN A 598 23.00 -6.23 -6.75
C GLN A 598 22.28 -7.47 -6.22
N TRP A 599 20.95 -7.51 -6.32
CA TRP A 599 20.17 -8.66 -5.84
C TRP A 599 20.41 -9.90 -6.69
N ARG A 600 20.58 -9.74 -7.99
CA ARG A 600 20.94 -10.83 -8.92
C ARG A 600 22.33 -11.39 -8.62
N GLN A 601 23.33 -10.52 -8.44
CA GLN A 601 24.71 -10.93 -8.11
C GLN A 601 24.82 -11.72 -6.79
N GLY A 602 23.88 -11.53 -5.87
CA GLY A 602 23.81 -12.29 -4.62
C GLY A 602 23.23 -13.70 -4.76
N LEU A 603 22.76 -14.12 -5.93
CA LEU A 603 22.26 -15.47 -6.16
C LEU A 603 23.42 -16.47 -6.29
N ARG A 604 23.26 -17.66 -5.68
CA ARG A 604 24.24 -18.76 -5.78
C ARG A 604 23.94 -19.74 -6.93
N ALA A 605 22.69 -19.76 -7.35
CA ALA A 605 22.17 -20.61 -8.41
C ALA A 605 20.97 -19.91 -9.08
N PRO A 606 20.54 -20.33 -10.28
CA PRO A 606 19.31 -19.86 -10.88
C PRO A 606 18.12 -20.14 -9.97
N VAL A 607 17.22 -19.14 -9.84
CA VAL A 607 15.98 -19.25 -9.06
C VAL A 607 14.77 -18.99 -9.96
N GLU A 608 13.62 -19.55 -9.61
CA GLU A 608 12.36 -19.19 -10.27
C GLU A 608 12.10 -17.69 -10.12
N GLY A 609 11.56 -17.04 -11.18
CA GLY A 609 11.21 -15.63 -11.13
C GLY A 609 10.21 -15.29 -10.01
N ALA A 610 9.32 -16.23 -9.63
CA ALA A 610 8.43 -16.10 -8.50
C ALA A 610 9.19 -16.02 -7.16
N VAL A 611 10.22 -16.85 -6.97
CA VAL A 611 11.09 -16.81 -5.78
C VAL A 611 11.87 -15.49 -5.75
N PHE A 612 12.43 -15.07 -6.89
CA PHE A 612 13.13 -13.78 -6.95
C PHE A 612 12.22 -12.62 -6.58
N ALA A 613 11.02 -12.55 -7.17
CA ALA A 613 10.03 -11.50 -6.89
C ALA A 613 9.65 -11.47 -5.42
N GLU A 614 9.40 -12.64 -4.77
CA GLU A 614 9.05 -12.71 -3.35
C GLU A 614 10.21 -12.28 -2.44
N THR A 615 11.43 -12.46 -2.87
CA THR A 615 12.63 -12.20 -2.05
C THR A 615 13.29 -10.86 -2.32
N ILE A 616 12.62 -9.95 -3.03
CA ILE A 616 13.05 -8.55 -3.18
C ILE A 616 13.02 -7.88 -1.81
N PRO A 617 14.15 -7.27 -1.34
CA PRO A 617 14.25 -6.72 0.01
C PRO A 617 13.31 -5.54 0.27
N PHE A 618 13.08 -4.69 -0.72
CA PHE A 618 12.21 -3.53 -0.61
C PHE A 618 10.75 -3.95 -0.76
N THR A 619 9.96 -3.78 0.30
CA THR A 619 8.55 -4.18 0.33
C THR A 619 7.76 -3.53 -0.82
N GLU A 620 7.93 -2.23 -1.03
CA GLU A 620 7.29 -1.52 -2.13
C GLU A 620 7.65 -2.14 -3.49
N THR A 621 8.93 -2.35 -3.76
CA THR A 621 9.38 -2.93 -5.05
C THR A 621 8.94 -4.39 -5.22
N ARG A 622 8.93 -5.18 -4.12
CA ARG A 622 8.44 -6.56 -4.12
C ARG A 622 6.97 -6.62 -4.53
N ASP A 623 6.13 -5.78 -3.94
CA ASP A 623 4.71 -5.72 -4.25
C ASP A 623 4.46 -5.11 -5.63
N TYR A 624 5.23 -4.11 -6.01
CA TYR A 624 5.22 -3.53 -7.34
C TYR A 624 5.46 -4.57 -8.44
N VAL A 625 6.51 -5.35 -8.35
CA VAL A 625 6.86 -6.40 -9.34
C VAL A 625 5.75 -7.44 -9.45
N LYS A 626 5.24 -7.93 -8.32
CA LYS A 626 4.13 -8.89 -8.28
C LYS A 626 2.88 -8.31 -8.94
N ASN A 627 2.52 -7.08 -8.61
CA ASN A 627 1.33 -6.43 -9.14
C ASN A 627 1.45 -6.15 -10.64
N VAL A 628 2.56 -5.57 -11.11
CA VAL A 628 2.77 -5.27 -12.53
C VAL A 628 2.67 -6.53 -13.37
N LEU A 629 3.40 -7.60 -12.99
CA LEU A 629 3.45 -8.83 -13.80
C LEU A 629 2.13 -9.61 -13.74
N SER A 630 1.44 -9.62 -12.60
CA SER A 630 0.10 -10.18 -12.49
C SER A 630 -0.92 -9.40 -13.34
N ASN A 631 -0.89 -8.07 -13.31
CA ASN A 631 -1.73 -7.24 -14.17
C ASN A 631 -1.45 -7.49 -15.66
N THR A 632 -0.18 -7.61 -16.04
CA THR A 632 0.23 -7.90 -17.42
C THR A 632 -0.42 -9.17 -17.97
N VAL A 633 -0.52 -10.22 -17.15
CA VAL A 633 -1.16 -11.48 -17.53
C VAL A 633 -2.64 -11.30 -17.85
N TYR A 634 -3.36 -10.49 -17.06
CA TYR A 634 -4.77 -10.22 -17.33
C TYR A 634 -4.97 -9.30 -18.54
N TYR A 635 -4.10 -8.30 -18.74
CA TYR A 635 -4.12 -7.52 -19.99
C TYR A 635 -3.87 -8.38 -21.21
N ALA A 636 -2.91 -9.31 -21.15
CA ALA A 636 -2.64 -10.25 -22.23
C ALA A 636 -3.85 -11.17 -22.50
N ALA A 637 -4.50 -11.69 -21.45
CA ALA A 637 -5.70 -12.50 -21.62
C ALA A 637 -6.84 -11.71 -22.27
N LEU A 638 -6.99 -10.41 -21.95
CA LEU A 638 -7.99 -9.53 -22.56
C LEU A 638 -7.69 -9.19 -24.02
N PHE A 639 -6.43 -8.83 -24.33
CA PHE A 639 -6.06 -8.33 -25.66
C PHE A 639 -5.94 -9.44 -26.67
N GLU A 640 -5.42 -10.60 -26.26
CA GLU A 640 -5.22 -11.75 -27.13
C GLU A 640 -6.42 -12.72 -27.15
N GLY A 641 -7.35 -12.61 -26.20
CA GLY A 641 -8.52 -13.48 -26.11
C GLY A 641 -8.19 -14.96 -25.86
N ARG A 642 -6.99 -15.26 -25.31
CA ARG A 642 -6.51 -16.64 -25.06
C ARG A 642 -5.93 -16.77 -23.66
N PRO A 643 -5.94 -18.02 -23.10
CA PRO A 643 -5.34 -18.29 -21.78
C PRO A 643 -3.87 -17.95 -21.71
N GLN A 644 -3.44 -17.39 -20.57
CA GLN A 644 -2.09 -16.90 -20.30
C GLN A 644 -1.39 -17.70 -19.20
N SER A 645 -0.08 -17.46 -19.01
CA SER A 645 0.74 -18.06 -17.94
C SER A 645 1.61 -17.00 -17.27
N LEU A 646 1.43 -16.83 -15.95
CA LEU A 646 2.29 -15.97 -15.14
C LEU A 646 3.68 -16.63 -14.96
N LYS A 647 3.75 -17.94 -14.72
CA LYS A 647 5.03 -18.66 -14.56
C LYS A 647 5.92 -18.53 -15.79
N ALA A 648 5.33 -18.62 -16.99
CA ALA A 648 6.08 -18.45 -18.24
C ALA A 648 6.66 -17.03 -18.36
N ARG A 649 5.90 -16.00 -17.93
CA ARG A 649 6.36 -14.60 -17.95
C ARG A 649 7.42 -14.31 -16.90
N LEU A 650 7.34 -14.95 -15.74
CA LEU A 650 8.32 -14.80 -14.66
C LEU A 650 9.66 -15.47 -14.99
N GLY A 651 9.63 -16.63 -15.62
CA GLY A 651 10.81 -17.40 -16.02
C GLY A 651 11.74 -17.74 -14.85
N TYR A 652 13.04 -17.76 -15.14
CA TYR A 652 14.13 -18.01 -14.20
C TYR A 652 15.12 -16.84 -14.19
N ILE A 653 15.68 -16.54 -13.04
CA ILE A 653 16.73 -15.53 -12.86
C ILE A 653 18.05 -16.24 -12.56
N ALA A 654 19.00 -16.12 -13.48
CA ALA A 654 20.37 -16.60 -13.28
C ALA A 654 21.21 -15.56 -12.52
N PRO A 655 22.26 -15.98 -11.79
CA PRO A 655 23.24 -15.11 -11.13
C PRO A 655 23.87 -14.06 -12.04
#